data_ef0da39b59814f148a8a0ea0b909d7f7
#
_entry.id   ef0da39b59814f148a8a0ea0b909d7f7
#
_cell.length_a   1.000
_cell.length_b   1.000
_cell.length_c   1.000
_cell.angle_alpha   90.00
_cell.angle_beta   90.00
_cell.angle_gamma   90.00
#
_symmetry.space_group_name_H-M   'P 1'
#
loop_
_entity.id
_entity.type
_entity.pdbx_description
1 polymer ?
#
loop_
_entity_poly.entity_id
_entity_poly.type
_entity_poly.pdbx_seq_one_letter_code
_entity_poly.pdbx_strand_id
1 'polypeptide(L)'
;MTPEQFIATWKNNPLTERAGAQGHFDDLCDLLGVDKPRDPDNYCFERGAKKAGGGDGWADVWKRRHFGWENKKPGRDLDAALKQLTDYALQLENPPLLVVCDRERIVIHTAFTGYPDEPREIRIDELVDPDQRQILKWVFTDPEKLRPEKSTAAITAEAAGQFAQLAAALRKRGEDGQRVAHFLVQCLFCMFAEDEALLPAGLFSGLLGNAGSDADKAARRIEKLFKAMQTQGGEYGDHDIAWFNGGLFRSVDVPALVAADILALHRAAADMDWRAIDPTIFGTLFERGLDPAARAPLGAHYTDTGTIDKLIRPLISEPLGAEWQAVKAAMIARPKKARAAYQAFLLRLNHFRVLDPACGSGNFLYLALKALRDIEKRVHVDAIELGQPAELSMQTGPHNLLGIEINEFAAELARVTVWIGDIQWCRRNGYPHAVNPILKPLDGIEHRDALLAFPPPPQAGEGPREREIVEADWPASDVIVGNPPFLGDKVMRGELGHDYVKALRKTFEGRVPGGADLVTYWFEKARAQIEAGRLKAAGLVATNSIRGGANRKVLDRIVETTRIFEAWSDEDWVNEGAAVRVSLVGFGAFDRPVKLDGNAVSAIHADLTAGEGINLSQAKPLPENANTAYLGIQKTGPFDLPGEEARAWLGLPNPNGRPNSDVAKPWYNGLDITRRPRDMWIVDFGTDMPAGDASLSEQPYAATKQQVQPPPGGKRQARTSGAW
;
A
#
# COMPACT_ATOMS: atom_id res chain seq x y z
N MET A 1 34.86 -24.36 -32.97
CA MET A 1 33.86 -25.36 -33.39
C MET A 1 32.84 -24.66 -34.29
N THR A 2 32.39 -25.31 -35.43
CA THR A 2 31.29 -24.72 -36.23
C THR A 2 29.92 -25.15 -35.67
N PRO A 3 28.84 -24.40 -35.95
CA PRO A 3 27.49 -24.77 -35.52
C PRO A 3 27.08 -26.19 -35.95
N GLU A 4 27.39 -26.55 -37.17
CA GLU A 4 27.07 -27.87 -37.74
C GLU A 4 27.83 -28.99 -37.01
N GLN A 5 29.09 -28.74 -36.65
CA GLN A 5 29.90 -29.70 -35.88
C GLN A 5 29.34 -29.88 -34.47
N PHE A 6 28.94 -28.78 -33.82
CA PHE A 6 28.32 -28.79 -32.48
C PHE A 6 27.02 -29.62 -32.49
N ILE A 7 26.12 -29.31 -33.44
CA ILE A 7 24.84 -30.00 -33.58
C ILE A 7 25.07 -31.50 -33.84
N ALA A 8 25.97 -31.83 -34.76
CA ALA A 8 26.28 -33.22 -35.09
C ALA A 8 26.85 -34.03 -33.90
N THR A 9 27.58 -33.36 -33.00
CA THR A 9 28.16 -33.97 -31.78
C THR A 9 27.12 -34.22 -30.71
N TRP A 10 26.19 -33.24 -30.51
CA TRP A 10 25.34 -33.24 -29.33
C TRP A 10 23.88 -33.60 -29.57
N LYS A 11 23.36 -33.47 -30.79
CA LYS A 11 22.00 -33.92 -31.12
C LYS A 11 21.87 -35.43 -30.99
N ASN A 12 20.88 -35.89 -30.22
CA ASN A 12 20.64 -37.31 -29.90
C ASN A 12 21.85 -38.02 -29.24
N ASN A 13 22.72 -37.28 -28.55
CA ASN A 13 23.91 -37.85 -27.91
C ASN A 13 23.50 -38.74 -26.71
N PRO A 14 23.93 -40.03 -26.66
CA PRO A 14 23.47 -40.99 -25.65
C PRO A 14 24.17 -40.87 -24.30
N LEU A 15 25.14 -39.97 -24.13
CA LEU A 15 25.86 -39.77 -22.87
C LEU A 15 24.91 -39.49 -21.71
N THR A 16 25.26 -40.02 -20.53
CA THR A 16 24.55 -39.65 -19.31
C THR A 16 24.68 -38.15 -18.99
N GLU A 17 23.82 -37.61 -18.16
CA GLU A 17 23.88 -36.22 -17.72
C GLU A 17 25.28 -35.86 -17.22
N ARG A 18 25.80 -36.61 -16.25
CA ARG A 18 27.14 -36.38 -15.65
C ARG A 18 28.29 -36.53 -16.65
N ALA A 19 28.19 -37.44 -17.59
CA ALA A 19 29.29 -37.67 -18.57
C ALA A 19 29.27 -36.63 -19.71
N GLY A 20 28.13 -36.06 -20.04
CA GLY A 20 27.98 -35.11 -21.16
C GLY A 20 27.93 -33.66 -20.80
N ALA A 21 27.58 -33.29 -19.55
CA ALA A 21 27.30 -31.89 -19.17
C ALA A 21 28.52 -30.96 -19.36
N GLN A 22 29.67 -31.33 -18.81
CA GLN A 22 30.88 -30.50 -18.93
C GLN A 22 31.39 -30.39 -20.35
N GLY A 23 31.42 -31.54 -21.09
CA GLY A 23 31.84 -31.57 -22.50
C GLY A 23 30.93 -30.71 -23.38
N HIS A 24 29.62 -30.82 -23.20
CA HIS A 24 28.63 -30.01 -23.92
C HIS A 24 28.84 -28.53 -23.63
N PHE A 25 29.04 -28.14 -22.38
CA PHE A 25 29.24 -26.77 -21.98
C PHE A 25 30.57 -26.19 -22.51
N ASP A 26 31.65 -26.97 -22.46
CA ASP A 26 32.95 -26.56 -23.01
C ASP A 26 32.91 -26.37 -24.52
N ASP A 27 32.24 -27.27 -25.24
CA ASP A 27 32.04 -27.14 -26.70
C ASP A 27 31.14 -25.97 -27.06
N LEU A 28 30.15 -25.66 -26.22
CA LEU A 28 29.31 -24.46 -26.36
C LEU A 28 30.14 -23.20 -26.19
N CYS A 29 31.04 -23.14 -25.21
CA CYS A 29 31.97 -22.02 -25.05
C CYS A 29 32.84 -21.84 -26.29
N ASP A 30 33.35 -22.95 -26.87
CA ASP A 30 34.16 -22.91 -28.10
C ASP A 30 33.34 -22.45 -29.32
N LEU A 31 32.08 -22.84 -29.42
CA LEU A 31 31.14 -22.40 -30.47
C LEU A 31 30.88 -20.91 -30.38
N LEU A 32 30.65 -20.39 -29.18
CA LEU A 32 30.29 -18.97 -28.94
C LEU A 32 31.55 -18.07 -28.88
N GLY A 33 32.76 -18.65 -28.78
CA GLY A 33 33.99 -17.91 -28.60
C GLY A 33 34.03 -17.15 -27.29
N VAL A 34 33.67 -17.82 -26.18
CA VAL A 34 33.64 -17.28 -24.81
C VAL A 34 34.56 -18.10 -23.90
N ASP A 35 34.95 -17.50 -22.75
CA ASP A 35 35.81 -18.19 -21.79
C ASP A 35 35.13 -19.41 -21.16
N LYS A 36 35.93 -20.43 -20.82
CA LYS A 36 35.49 -21.63 -20.10
C LYS A 36 35.58 -21.45 -18.58
N PRO A 37 34.78 -22.21 -17.79
CA PRO A 37 34.79 -22.14 -16.33
C PRO A 37 36.11 -22.65 -15.75
N ARG A 38 36.98 -21.74 -15.30
CA ARG A 38 38.31 -22.06 -14.74
C ARG A 38 38.69 -21.22 -13.54
N ASP A 39 37.81 -20.35 -13.07
CA ASP A 39 38.02 -19.46 -11.93
C ASP A 39 37.04 -19.86 -10.81
N PRO A 40 37.52 -20.49 -9.72
CA PRO A 40 36.65 -20.99 -8.65
C PRO A 40 35.92 -19.87 -7.90
N ASP A 41 36.39 -18.63 -7.97
CA ASP A 41 35.79 -17.49 -7.27
C ASP A 41 34.75 -16.75 -8.11
N ASN A 42 34.89 -16.78 -9.45
CA ASN A 42 34.04 -15.98 -10.33
C ASN A 42 33.37 -16.79 -11.47
N TYR A 43 33.94 -17.92 -11.90
CA TYR A 43 33.41 -18.71 -13.01
C TYR A 43 33.88 -20.14 -12.95
N CYS A 44 33.04 -21.06 -12.45
CA CYS A 44 33.40 -22.44 -12.19
C CYS A 44 32.27 -23.44 -12.47
N PHE A 45 32.67 -24.71 -12.63
CA PHE A 45 31.80 -25.87 -12.56
C PHE A 45 31.50 -26.20 -11.09
N GLU A 46 30.34 -26.86 -10.88
CA GLU A 46 29.94 -27.47 -9.61
C GLU A 46 30.05 -26.46 -8.43
N ARG A 47 29.50 -25.23 -8.60
CA ARG A 47 29.41 -24.27 -7.48
C ARG A 47 28.51 -24.86 -6.41
N GLY A 48 29.13 -25.24 -5.29
CA GLY A 48 28.42 -25.83 -4.17
C GLY A 48 27.40 -24.88 -3.56
N ALA A 49 26.15 -25.36 -3.47
CA ALA A 49 25.06 -24.69 -2.81
C ALA A 49 24.30 -25.72 -1.97
N LYS A 50 23.83 -25.34 -0.77
CA LYS A 50 22.96 -26.20 0.04
C LYS A 50 21.52 -26.01 -0.38
N LYS A 51 20.80 -27.10 -0.67
CA LYS A 51 19.39 -27.02 -1.05
C LYS A 51 18.53 -26.43 0.06
N ALA A 52 17.59 -25.58 -0.29
CA ALA A 52 16.56 -25.08 0.63
C ALA A 52 15.76 -26.22 1.30
N GLY A 53 15.70 -27.40 0.66
CA GLY A 53 15.04 -28.61 1.17
C GLY A 53 15.94 -29.66 1.85
N GLY A 54 17.22 -29.34 2.12
CA GLY A 54 18.20 -30.26 2.73
C GLY A 54 18.94 -31.13 1.71
N GLY A 55 20.25 -31.27 1.91
CA GLY A 55 21.17 -31.95 1.00
C GLY A 55 22.07 -30.95 0.25
N ASP A 56 23.24 -31.46 -0.16
CA ASP A 56 24.14 -30.67 -1.00
C ASP A 56 23.55 -30.56 -2.39
N GLY A 57 23.53 -29.35 -2.94
CA GLY A 57 23.15 -29.06 -4.30
C GLY A 57 24.28 -28.31 -4.97
N TRP A 58 24.35 -28.41 -6.29
CA TRP A 58 25.40 -27.79 -7.08
C TRP A 58 24.73 -27.20 -8.31
N ALA A 59 24.95 -25.91 -8.56
CA ALA A 59 24.74 -25.42 -9.91
C ALA A 59 25.85 -26.02 -10.76
N ASP A 60 25.50 -26.65 -11.87
CA ASP A 60 26.49 -27.29 -12.74
C ASP A 60 27.52 -26.32 -13.25
N VAL A 61 27.09 -25.09 -13.57
CA VAL A 61 27.99 -23.96 -13.88
C VAL A 61 27.46 -22.68 -13.25
N TRP A 62 28.37 -21.88 -12.76
CA TRP A 62 28.07 -20.55 -12.24
C TRP A 62 29.08 -19.52 -12.72
N LYS A 63 28.56 -18.38 -13.15
CA LYS A 63 29.37 -17.19 -13.45
C LYS A 63 28.83 -16.00 -12.67
N ARG A 64 29.69 -15.43 -11.84
CA ARG A 64 29.36 -14.31 -10.95
C ARG A 64 28.74 -13.16 -11.72
N ARG A 65 27.61 -12.63 -11.25
CA ARG A 65 26.85 -11.51 -11.85
C ARG A 65 26.36 -11.76 -13.29
N HIS A 66 26.41 -13.00 -13.76
CA HIS A 66 25.94 -13.37 -15.10
C HIS A 66 24.84 -14.41 -15.00
N PHE A 67 25.18 -15.62 -14.62
CA PHE A 67 24.20 -16.73 -14.62
C PHE A 67 24.49 -17.83 -13.60
N GLY A 68 23.41 -18.55 -13.25
CA GLY A 68 23.46 -19.93 -12.77
C GLY A 68 22.94 -20.86 -13.86
N TRP A 69 23.57 -22.02 -14.03
CA TRP A 69 23.28 -22.96 -15.11
C TRP A 69 23.10 -24.38 -14.57
N GLU A 70 22.02 -25.04 -14.98
CA GLU A 70 21.70 -26.42 -14.61
C GLU A 70 21.48 -27.26 -15.86
N ASN A 71 22.13 -28.42 -15.93
CA ASN A 71 21.98 -29.39 -17.03
C ASN A 71 21.07 -30.54 -16.60
N LYS A 72 20.31 -31.05 -17.54
CA LYS A 72 19.51 -32.26 -17.40
C LYS A 72 19.74 -33.20 -18.59
N LYS A 73 19.31 -34.44 -18.42
CA LYS A 73 19.29 -35.41 -19.53
C LYS A 73 18.19 -34.98 -20.53
N PRO A 74 18.41 -35.16 -21.86
CA PRO A 74 17.42 -34.85 -22.88
C PRO A 74 16.03 -35.44 -22.59
N GLY A 75 14.98 -34.59 -22.79
CA GLY A 75 13.59 -34.95 -22.56
C GLY A 75 13.16 -34.92 -21.09
N ARG A 76 13.99 -34.42 -20.17
CA ARG A 76 13.60 -34.19 -18.77
C ARG A 76 12.86 -32.88 -18.60
N ASP A 77 12.14 -32.80 -17.51
CA ASP A 77 11.41 -31.60 -17.08
C ASP A 77 12.39 -30.46 -16.72
N LEU A 78 12.42 -29.41 -17.54
CA LEU A 78 13.26 -28.24 -17.32
C LEU A 78 12.68 -27.31 -16.28
N ASP A 79 11.38 -27.34 -16.01
CA ASP A 79 10.76 -26.55 -14.93
C ASP A 79 11.23 -27.04 -13.55
N ALA A 80 11.41 -28.36 -13.41
CA ALA A 80 12.00 -28.92 -12.20
C ALA A 80 13.47 -28.52 -12.04
N ALA A 81 14.22 -28.37 -13.14
CA ALA A 81 15.60 -27.85 -13.12
C ALA A 81 15.64 -26.37 -12.76
N LEU A 82 14.73 -25.55 -13.31
CA LEU A 82 14.59 -24.14 -12.96
C LEU A 82 14.28 -23.97 -11.47
N LYS A 83 13.34 -24.76 -10.96
CA LYS A 83 13.00 -24.74 -9.52
C LYS A 83 14.23 -25.05 -8.67
N GLN A 84 15.00 -26.08 -9.04
CA GLN A 84 16.25 -26.42 -8.37
C GLN A 84 17.23 -25.25 -8.38
N LEU A 85 17.41 -24.59 -9.52
CA LEU A 85 18.32 -23.45 -9.68
C LEU A 85 17.85 -22.22 -8.89
N THR A 86 16.52 -21.97 -8.87
CA THR A 86 15.90 -20.92 -8.07
C THR A 86 16.12 -21.13 -6.56
N ASP A 87 16.05 -22.38 -6.09
CA ASP A 87 16.33 -22.73 -4.69
C ASP A 87 17.78 -22.40 -4.27
N TYR A 88 18.69 -22.31 -5.24
CA TYR A 88 20.10 -21.93 -5.01
C TYR A 88 20.41 -20.47 -5.28
N ALA A 89 19.54 -19.73 -5.93
CA ALA A 89 19.85 -18.39 -6.47
C ALA A 89 20.50 -17.46 -5.47
N LEU A 90 20.06 -17.45 -4.20
CA LEU A 90 20.66 -16.61 -3.18
C LEU A 90 22.10 -16.98 -2.87
N GLN A 91 22.45 -18.27 -2.85
CA GLN A 91 23.82 -18.77 -2.60
C GLN A 91 24.71 -18.56 -3.82
N LEU A 92 24.11 -18.44 -4.99
CA LEU A 92 24.77 -18.06 -6.25
C LEU A 92 24.87 -16.53 -6.40
N GLU A 93 24.64 -15.76 -5.34
CA GLU A 93 24.65 -14.30 -5.32
C GLU A 93 23.55 -13.66 -6.21
N ASN A 94 22.38 -14.33 -6.37
CA ASN A 94 21.26 -13.88 -7.19
C ASN A 94 21.67 -13.46 -8.60
N PRO A 95 22.16 -14.37 -9.44
CA PRO A 95 22.57 -14.02 -10.79
C PRO A 95 21.37 -13.52 -11.60
N PRO A 96 21.55 -12.56 -12.52
CA PRO A 96 20.46 -11.99 -13.32
C PRO A 96 19.82 -12.98 -14.30
N LEU A 97 20.49 -14.10 -14.58
CA LEU A 97 19.99 -15.14 -15.46
C LEU A 97 20.06 -16.51 -14.80
N LEU A 98 19.01 -17.30 -14.98
CA LEU A 98 18.96 -18.72 -14.63
C LEU A 98 18.77 -19.51 -15.91
N VAL A 99 19.72 -20.39 -16.24
CA VAL A 99 19.71 -21.13 -17.49
C VAL A 99 19.55 -22.62 -17.21
N VAL A 100 18.59 -23.25 -17.85
CA VAL A 100 18.38 -24.70 -17.79
C VAL A 100 18.55 -25.30 -19.16
N CYS A 101 19.24 -26.44 -19.22
CA CYS A 101 19.65 -27.07 -20.49
C CYS A 101 19.48 -28.57 -20.41
N ASP A 102 18.89 -29.18 -21.46
CA ASP A 102 18.87 -30.63 -21.63
C ASP A 102 19.71 -31.12 -22.82
N ARG A 103 20.65 -30.28 -23.29
CA ARG A 103 21.51 -30.47 -24.46
C ARG A 103 20.79 -30.34 -25.81
N GLU A 104 19.48 -30.49 -25.87
CA GLU A 104 18.66 -30.24 -27.07
C GLU A 104 17.96 -28.89 -27.03
N ARG A 105 17.70 -28.39 -25.80
CA ARG A 105 17.06 -27.12 -25.56
C ARG A 105 17.83 -26.37 -24.47
N ILE A 106 18.01 -25.09 -24.66
CA ILE A 106 18.58 -24.14 -23.69
C ILE A 106 17.50 -23.13 -23.41
N VAL A 107 17.02 -23.07 -22.17
CA VAL A 107 16.02 -22.09 -21.75
C VAL A 107 16.70 -21.07 -20.82
N ILE A 108 16.68 -19.82 -21.22
CA ILE A 108 17.25 -18.70 -20.49
C ILE A 108 16.10 -18.01 -19.76
N HIS A 109 16.10 -18.05 -18.44
CA HIS A 109 15.17 -17.33 -17.58
C HIS A 109 15.81 -16.05 -17.08
N THR A 110 15.02 -14.98 -17.04
CA THR A 110 15.47 -13.67 -16.54
C THR A 110 15.11 -13.50 -15.06
N ALA A 111 16.08 -13.19 -14.23
CA ALA A 111 15.93 -13.03 -12.78
C ALA A 111 16.34 -11.62 -12.30
N PHE A 112 16.16 -10.60 -13.15
CA PHE A 112 16.45 -9.21 -12.80
C PHE A 112 15.47 -8.68 -11.75
N THR A 113 15.99 -8.06 -10.70
CA THR A 113 15.15 -7.48 -9.65
C THR A 113 14.20 -6.41 -10.21
N GLY A 114 12.89 -6.58 -9.97
CA GLY A 114 11.88 -5.63 -10.44
C GLY A 114 11.46 -5.80 -11.91
N TYR A 115 11.87 -6.89 -12.54
CA TYR A 115 11.47 -7.26 -13.89
C TYR A 115 10.78 -8.64 -13.89
N PRO A 116 9.88 -8.91 -14.85
CA PRO A 116 9.29 -10.24 -15.01
C PRO A 116 10.33 -11.23 -15.49
N ASP A 117 10.03 -12.53 -15.36
CA ASP A 117 10.76 -13.56 -16.10
C ASP A 117 10.23 -13.62 -17.55
N GLU A 118 11.12 -13.44 -18.51
CA GLU A 118 10.84 -13.61 -19.94
C GLU A 118 11.67 -14.77 -20.49
N PRO A 119 11.18 -16.02 -20.37
CA PRO A 119 11.94 -17.19 -20.79
C PRO A 119 12.16 -17.20 -22.31
N ARG A 120 13.39 -17.52 -22.70
CA ARG A 120 13.78 -17.68 -24.11
C ARG A 120 14.30 -19.09 -24.32
N GLU A 121 13.59 -19.88 -25.08
CA GLU A 121 14.03 -21.22 -25.50
C GLU A 121 14.84 -21.13 -26.80
N ILE A 122 16.00 -21.77 -26.83
CA ILE A 122 16.86 -21.92 -28.01
C ILE A 122 17.08 -23.41 -28.18
N ARG A 123 16.66 -23.96 -29.31
CA ARG A 123 16.89 -25.36 -29.66
C ARG A 123 18.26 -25.52 -30.28
N ILE A 124 18.84 -26.69 -30.06
CA ILE A 124 20.20 -26.97 -30.61
C ILE A 124 20.27 -26.76 -32.12
N ASP A 125 19.21 -27.08 -32.87
CA ASP A 125 19.16 -26.90 -34.35
C ASP A 125 19.13 -25.40 -34.73
N GLU A 126 18.67 -24.53 -33.88
CA GLU A 126 18.59 -23.07 -34.11
C GLU A 126 19.95 -22.42 -33.94
N LEU A 127 20.95 -23.11 -33.39
CA LEU A 127 22.31 -22.57 -33.26
C LEU A 127 23.03 -22.36 -34.61
N VAL A 128 22.43 -22.77 -35.72
CA VAL A 128 22.89 -22.39 -37.06
C VAL A 128 22.63 -20.89 -37.32
N ASP A 129 21.60 -20.32 -36.69
CA ASP A 129 21.29 -18.92 -36.79
C ASP A 129 22.27 -18.05 -35.96
N PRO A 130 22.95 -17.06 -36.58
CA PRO A 130 23.86 -16.15 -35.88
C PRO A 130 23.16 -15.35 -34.75
N ASP A 131 21.88 -15.01 -34.92
CA ASP A 131 21.14 -14.22 -33.92
C ASP A 131 20.89 -15.04 -32.66
N GLN A 132 20.55 -16.33 -32.77
CA GLN A 132 20.40 -17.23 -31.64
C GLN A 132 21.73 -17.42 -30.91
N ARG A 133 22.82 -17.57 -31.62
CA ARG A 133 24.15 -17.62 -31.00
C ARG A 133 24.52 -16.30 -30.32
N GLN A 134 24.12 -15.17 -30.89
CA GLN A 134 24.39 -13.87 -30.27
C GLN A 134 23.60 -13.69 -28.97
N ILE A 135 22.33 -14.11 -28.91
CA ILE A 135 21.51 -14.12 -27.69
C ILE A 135 22.21 -14.98 -26.63
N LEU A 136 22.61 -16.20 -26.98
CA LEU A 136 23.29 -17.09 -26.05
C LEU A 136 24.66 -16.55 -25.62
N LYS A 137 25.38 -15.87 -26.50
CA LYS A 137 26.64 -15.19 -26.16
C LYS A 137 26.46 -14.09 -25.13
N TRP A 138 25.35 -13.34 -25.15
CA TRP A 138 25.06 -12.32 -24.14
C TRP A 138 24.90 -12.92 -22.74
N VAL A 139 24.45 -14.15 -22.59
CA VAL A 139 24.43 -14.84 -21.28
C VAL A 139 25.81 -14.82 -20.62
N PHE A 140 26.86 -15.01 -21.43
CA PHE A 140 28.24 -15.06 -20.94
C PHE A 140 28.94 -13.70 -20.87
N THR A 141 28.55 -12.75 -21.70
CA THR A 141 29.33 -11.52 -21.88
C THR A 141 28.63 -10.25 -21.41
N ASP A 142 27.31 -10.17 -21.57
CA ASP A 142 26.52 -8.98 -21.22
C ASP A 142 25.04 -9.34 -20.93
N PRO A 143 24.75 -9.87 -19.74
CA PRO A 143 23.39 -10.25 -19.33
C PRO A 143 22.37 -9.12 -19.45
N GLU A 144 22.80 -7.86 -19.31
CA GLU A 144 21.90 -6.70 -19.39
C GLU A 144 21.20 -6.55 -20.74
N LYS A 145 21.76 -7.11 -21.80
CA LYS A 145 21.12 -7.19 -23.13
C LYS A 145 19.90 -8.11 -23.17
N LEU A 146 19.76 -8.97 -22.18
CA LEU A 146 18.63 -9.91 -22.04
C LEU A 146 17.61 -9.42 -21.05
N ARG A 147 17.83 -8.27 -20.40
CA ARG A 147 16.88 -7.69 -19.46
C ARG A 147 15.58 -7.36 -20.20
N PRO A 148 14.40 -7.72 -19.66
CA PRO A 148 13.10 -7.33 -20.20
C PRO A 148 12.98 -5.82 -20.39
N GLU A 149 12.29 -5.39 -21.44
CA GLU A 149 12.13 -3.97 -21.75
C GLU A 149 11.30 -3.23 -20.71
N LYS A 150 10.25 -3.91 -20.17
CA LYS A 150 9.35 -3.33 -19.20
C LYS A 150 9.58 -3.91 -17.81
N SER A 151 9.71 -3.04 -16.82
CA SER A 151 9.69 -3.46 -15.42
C SER A 151 8.30 -3.91 -14.98
N THR A 152 8.22 -4.71 -13.92
CA THR A 152 6.94 -5.09 -13.27
C THR A 152 6.09 -3.86 -12.95
N ALA A 153 6.71 -2.78 -12.48
CA ALA A 153 6.01 -1.52 -12.20
C ALA A 153 5.41 -0.87 -13.46
N ALA A 154 6.15 -0.89 -14.58
CA ALA A 154 5.66 -0.35 -15.86
C ALA A 154 4.50 -1.16 -16.43
N ILE A 155 4.58 -2.51 -16.37
CA ILE A 155 3.51 -3.41 -16.78
C ILE A 155 2.27 -3.19 -15.93
N THR A 156 2.45 -3.08 -14.62
CA THR A 156 1.35 -2.82 -13.67
C THR A 156 0.69 -1.47 -13.94
N ALA A 157 1.46 -0.43 -14.23
CA ALA A 157 0.93 0.89 -14.56
C ALA A 157 0.15 0.88 -15.89
N GLU A 158 0.62 0.15 -16.88
CA GLU A 158 -0.08 -0.02 -18.17
C GLU A 158 -1.41 -0.74 -17.99
N ALA A 159 -1.42 -1.86 -17.25
CA ALA A 159 -2.64 -2.58 -16.88
C ALA A 159 -3.64 -1.68 -16.16
N ALA A 160 -3.17 -0.95 -15.13
CA ALA A 160 -4.00 -0.01 -14.39
C ALA A 160 -4.60 1.07 -15.31
N GLY A 161 -3.84 1.56 -16.29
CA GLY A 161 -4.31 2.52 -17.28
C GLY A 161 -5.45 1.98 -18.15
N GLN A 162 -5.31 0.76 -18.66
CA GLN A 162 -6.35 0.10 -19.48
C GLN A 162 -7.65 -0.11 -18.68
N PHE A 163 -7.55 -0.62 -17.46
CA PHE A 163 -8.71 -0.82 -16.59
C PHE A 163 -9.37 0.49 -16.16
N ALA A 164 -8.58 1.55 -15.90
CA ALA A 164 -9.12 2.88 -15.61
C ALA A 164 -9.94 3.46 -16.77
N GLN A 165 -9.49 3.26 -18.01
CA GLN A 165 -10.23 3.66 -19.20
C GLN A 165 -11.56 2.90 -19.31
N LEU A 166 -11.55 1.59 -19.06
CA LEU A 166 -12.75 0.76 -19.06
C LEU A 166 -13.72 1.19 -17.95
N ALA A 167 -13.23 1.44 -16.73
CA ALA A 167 -14.03 1.96 -15.63
C ALA A 167 -14.69 3.30 -15.97
N ALA A 168 -13.93 4.22 -16.57
CA ALA A 168 -14.46 5.51 -16.99
C ALA A 168 -15.56 5.36 -18.08
N ALA A 169 -15.38 4.43 -19.03
CA ALA A 169 -16.36 4.16 -20.06
C ALA A 169 -17.68 3.60 -19.49
N LEU A 170 -17.60 2.65 -18.54
CA LEU A 170 -18.76 2.08 -17.85
C LEU A 170 -19.52 3.15 -17.05
N ARG A 171 -18.83 3.96 -16.24
CA ARG A 171 -19.44 5.06 -15.46
C ARG A 171 -20.08 6.13 -16.36
N LYS A 172 -19.46 6.46 -17.49
CA LYS A 172 -20.04 7.41 -18.46
C LYS A 172 -21.38 6.93 -19.01
N ARG A 173 -21.63 5.62 -19.01
CA ARG A 173 -22.93 5.02 -19.38
C ARG A 173 -23.92 4.97 -18.25
N GLY A 174 -23.60 5.47 -17.06
CA GLY A 174 -24.49 5.55 -15.91
C GLY A 174 -24.35 4.39 -14.91
N GLU A 175 -23.36 3.51 -15.08
CA GLU A 175 -23.09 2.44 -14.12
C GLU A 175 -22.51 3.00 -12.82
N ASP A 176 -22.91 2.42 -11.67
CA ASP A 176 -22.42 2.81 -10.36
C ASP A 176 -20.92 2.53 -10.19
N GLY A 177 -20.18 3.46 -9.57
CA GLY A 177 -18.74 3.39 -9.46
C GLY A 177 -18.23 2.22 -8.63
N GLN A 178 -18.93 1.87 -7.53
CA GLN A 178 -18.53 0.73 -6.68
C GLN A 178 -18.81 -0.59 -7.38
N ARG A 179 -19.95 -0.69 -8.04
CA ARG A 179 -20.31 -1.84 -8.87
C ARG A 179 -19.30 -2.10 -9.98
N VAL A 180 -18.89 -1.04 -10.70
CA VAL A 180 -17.87 -1.12 -11.75
C VAL A 180 -16.52 -1.56 -11.18
N ALA A 181 -16.07 -0.97 -10.09
CA ALA A 181 -14.81 -1.32 -9.45
C ALA A 181 -14.80 -2.79 -9.01
N HIS A 182 -15.86 -3.26 -8.36
CA HIS A 182 -16.00 -4.65 -7.92
C HIS A 182 -15.93 -5.64 -9.09
N PHE A 183 -16.69 -5.38 -10.14
CA PHE A 183 -16.70 -6.19 -11.36
C PHE A 183 -15.30 -6.27 -11.99
N LEU A 184 -14.62 -5.15 -12.14
CA LEU A 184 -13.29 -5.11 -12.76
C LEU A 184 -12.24 -5.85 -11.93
N VAL A 185 -12.32 -5.77 -10.60
CA VAL A 185 -11.42 -6.53 -9.71
C VAL A 185 -11.69 -8.03 -9.80
N GLN A 186 -12.96 -8.45 -9.92
CA GLN A 186 -13.31 -9.87 -10.16
C GLN A 186 -12.73 -10.37 -11.50
N CYS A 187 -12.82 -9.55 -12.56
CA CYS A 187 -12.21 -9.88 -13.86
C CYS A 187 -10.68 -10.01 -13.76
N LEU A 188 -10.02 -9.04 -13.13
CA LEU A 188 -8.58 -9.03 -12.94
C LEU A 188 -8.12 -10.26 -12.14
N PHE A 189 -8.87 -10.60 -11.08
CA PHE A 189 -8.59 -11.82 -10.32
C PHE A 189 -8.70 -13.09 -11.18
N CYS A 190 -9.70 -13.17 -12.08
CA CYS A 190 -9.82 -14.32 -13.00
C CYS A 190 -8.63 -14.42 -13.97
N MET A 191 -8.13 -13.28 -14.47
CA MET A 191 -6.94 -13.25 -15.34
C MET A 191 -5.70 -13.76 -14.58
N PHE A 192 -5.49 -13.27 -13.36
CA PHE A 192 -4.42 -13.76 -12.49
C PHE A 192 -4.59 -15.26 -12.18
N ALA A 193 -5.79 -15.70 -11.82
CA ALA A 193 -6.07 -17.08 -11.46
C ALA A 193 -5.87 -18.06 -12.65
N GLU A 194 -6.16 -17.61 -13.87
CA GLU A 194 -5.89 -18.37 -15.08
C GLU A 194 -4.41 -18.53 -15.32
N ASP A 195 -3.63 -17.46 -15.24
CA ASP A 195 -2.18 -17.50 -15.46
C ASP A 195 -1.43 -18.27 -14.36
N GLU A 196 -1.94 -18.22 -13.12
CA GLU A 196 -1.40 -18.99 -11.99
C GLU A 196 -1.91 -20.44 -11.93
N ALA A 197 -2.64 -20.90 -12.95
CA ALA A 197 -3.23 -22.24 -12.99
C ALA A 197 -4.17 -22.58 -11.80
N LEU A 198 -4.76 -21.57 -11.18
CA LEU A 198 -5.85 -21.69 -10.19
C LEU A 198 -7.20 -21.85 -10.89
N LEU A 199 -7.31 -21.37 -12.13
CA LEU A 199 -8.37 -21.67 -13.09
C LEU A 199 -7.77 -22.48 -14.24
N PRO A 200 -8.58 -23.28 -14.95
CA PRO A 200 -8.13 -23.97 -16.16
C PRO A 200 -7.56 -22.98 -17.19
N ALA A 201 -6.45 -23.34 -17.82
CA ALA A 201 -5.80 -22.50 -18.82
C ALA A 201 -6.74 -22.15 -19.97
N GLY A 202 -6.79 -20.87 -20.34
CA GLY A 202 -7.65 -20.36 -21.41
C GLY A 202 -9.14 -20.33 -21.09
N LEU A 203 -9.54 -20.50 -19.83
CA LEU A 203 -10.96 -20.53 -19.45
C LEU A 203 -11.57 -19.13 -19.53
N PHE A 204 -10.99 -18.13 -18.86
CA PHE A 204 -11.51 -16.78 -18.82
C PHE A 204 -11.24 -16.02 -20.12
N SER A 205 -10.03 -16.09 -20.63
CA SER A 205 -9.64 -15.49 -21.91
C SER A 205 -10.45 -16.11 -23.08
N GLY A 206 -10.63 -17.42 -23.11
CA GLY A 206 -11.44 -18.13 -24.08
C GLY A 206 -12.95 -17.84 -23.96
N LEU A 207 -13.45 -17.63 -22.73
CA LEU A 207 -14.83 -17.19 -22.49
C LEU A 207 -15.10 -15.85 -23.19
N LEU A 208 -14.21 -14.87 -23.04
CA LEU A 208 -14.31 -13.55 -23.65
C LEU A 208 -14.16 -13.63 -25.17
N GLY A 209 -13.13 -14.35 -25.68
CA GLY A 209 -12.88 -14.52 -27.10
C GLY A 209 -14.06 -15.20 -27.83
N ASN A 210 -14.64 -16.25 -27.23
CA ASN A 210 -15.78 -16.98 -27.78
C ASN A 210 -17.12 -16.20 -27.71
N ALA A 211 -17.19 -15.12 -26.93
CA ALA A 211 -18.33 -14.21 -26.94
C ALA A 211 -18.28 -13.25 -28.14
N GLY A 212 -17.07 -12.91 -28.58
CA GLY A 212 -16.85 -11.99 -29.70
C GLY A 212 -17.43 -10.60 -29.39
N SER A 213 -18.33 -10.11 -30.25
CA SER A 213 -19.04 -8.82 -30.07
C SER A 213 -20.36 -8.93 -29.31
N ASP A 214 -20.79 -10.13 -28.93
CA ASP A 214 -22.05 -10.36 -28.20
C ASP A 214 -21.84 -10.10 -26.70
N ALA A 215 -22.11 -8.86 -26.30
CA ALA A 215 -21.91 -8.41 -24.93
C ALA A 215 -22.84 -9.11 -23.92
N ASP A 216 -24.07 -9.41 -24.29
CA ASP A 216 -25.03 -10.12 -23.43
C ASP A 216 -24.58 -11.56 -23.18
N LYS A 217 -24.07 -12.21 -24.20
CA LYS A 217 -23.50 -13.57 -24.08
C LYS A 217 -22.27 -13.57 -23.18
N ALA A 218 -21.37 -12.57 -23.33
CA ALA A 218 -20.22 -12.40 -22.46
C ALA A 218 -20.62 -12.20 -21.01
N ALA A 219 -21.54 -11.25 -20.74
CA ALA A 219 -22.01 -10.93 -19.39
C ALA A 219 -22.60 -12.17 -18.69
N ARG A 220 -23.48 -12.92 -19.37
CA ARG A 220 -24.06 -14.17 -18.82
C ARG A 220 -22.99 -15.24 -18.52
N ARG A 221 -21.96 -15.35 -19.35
CA ARG A 221 -20.88 -16.32 -19.14
C ARG A 221 -19.98 -15.93 -17.99
N ILE A 222 -19.61 -14.64 -17.89
CA ILE A 222 -18.84 -14.10 -16.77
C ILE A 222 -19.61 -14.31 -15.46
N GLU A 223 -20.88 -13.94 -15.43
CA GLU A 223 -21.75 -14.15 -14.26
C GLU A 223 -21.80 -15.63 -13.84
N LYS A 224 -21.92 -16.54 -14.80
CA LYS A 224 -21.92 -17.98 -14.52
C LYS A 224 -20.60 -18.45 -13.93
N LEU A 225 -19.46 -17.97 -14.45
CA LEU A 225 -18.13 -18.30 -13.91
C LEU A 225 -17.98 -17.76 -12.49
N PHE A 226 -18.32 -16.49 -12.24
CA PHE A 226 -18.26 -15.88 -10.92
C PHE A 226 -19.13 -16.60 -9.89
N LYS A 227 -20.32 -17.06 -10.27
CA LYS A 227 -21.20 -17.88 -9.42
C LYS A 227 -20.61 -19.28 -9.15
N ALA A 228 -19.89 -19.87 -10.11
CA ALA A 228 -19.16 -21.11 -9.87
C ALA A 228 -18.02 -20.90 -8.85
N MET A 229 -17.29 -19.79 -8.94
CA MET A 229 -16.23 -19.43 -7.99
C MET A 229 -16.78 -19.07 -6.59
N GLN A 230 -18.03 -18.61 -6.51
CA GLN A 230 -18.73 -18.29 -5.25
C GLN A 230 -19.11 -19.56 -4.46
N THR A 231 -19.28 -20.70 -5.12
CA THR A 231 -19.91 -21.90 -4.56
C THR A 231 -18.89 -23.01 -4.38
N GLN A 232 -18.89 -23.66 -3.21
CA GLN A 232 -18.07 -24.85 -2.99
C GLN A 232 -18.56 -25.99 -3.89
N GLY A 233 -17.67 -26.59 -4.70
CA GLY A 233 -18.01 -27.57 -5.72
C GLY A 233 -18.68 -26.95 -6.94
N GLY A 234 -18.40 -25.68 -7.23
CA GLY A 234 -18.91 -25.02 -8.44
C GLY A 234 -18.34 -25.62 -9.71
N GLU A 235 -19.12 -25.62 -10.77
CA GLU A 235 -18.76 -26.16 -12.08
C GLU A 235 -18.97 -25.11 -13.18
N TYR A 236 -18.06 -25.07 -14.15
CA TYR A 236 -18.22 -24.27 -15.36
C TYR A 236 -17.84 -25.08 -16.61
N GLY A 237 -18.82 -25.40 -17.44
CA GLY A 237 -18.64 -26.36 -18.54
C GLY A 237 -18.31 -27.75 -17.98
N ASP A 238 -17.22 -28.32 -18.46
CA ASP A 238 -16.71 -29.63 -18.02
C ASP A 238 -15.59 -29.49 -16.96
N HIS A 239 -15.43 -28.29 -16.35
CA HIS A 239 -14.39 -28.01 -15.38
C HIS A 239 -14.96 -27.80 -13.97
N ASP A 240 -14.35 -28.47 -13.01
CA ASP A 240 -14.52 -28.16 -11.59
C ASP A 240 -13.82 -26.84 -11.28
N ILE A 241 -14.51 -25.90 -10.68
CA ILE A 241 -13.98 -24.58 -10.31
C ILE A 241 -13.71 -24.53 -8.83
N ALA A 242 -12.51 -24.11 -8.48
CA ALA A 242 -12.12 -23.92 -7.08
C ALA A 242 -13.02 -22.85 -6.43
N TRP A 243 -13.43 -23.11 -5.20
CA TRP A 243 -14.17 -22.17 -4.39
C TRP A 243 -13.26 -21.06 -3.87
N PHE A 244 -13.59 -19.81 -4.13
CA PHE A 244 -12.82 -18.63 -3.70
C PHE A 244 -13.49 -17.94 -2.52
N ASN A 245 -13.16 -18.37 -1.30
CA ASN A 245 -13.79 -17.94 -0.04
C ASN A 245 -13.32 -16.57 0.48
N GLY A 246 -12.51 -15.82 -0.27
CA GLY A 246 -11.95 -14.53 0.16
C GLY A 246 -12.94 -13.37 0.25
N GLY A 247 -14.22 -13.59 -0.06
CA GLY A 247 -15.27 -12.56 -0.06
C GLY A 247 -15.48 -11.90 -1.43
N LEU A 248 -14.47 -11.85 -2.30
CA LEU A 248 -14.51 -11.17 -3.60
C LEU A 248 -15.68 -11.60 -4.49
N PHE A 249 -16.09 -12.86 -4.44
CA PHE A 249 -17.23 -13.41 -5.20
C PHE A 249 -18.49 -13.56 -4.35
N ARG A 250 -18.57 -12.99 -3.14
CA ARG A 250 -19.80 -13.03 -2.31
C ARG A 250 -20.97 -12.35 -3.01
N SER A 251 -20.71 -11.25 -3.70
CA SER A 251 -21.63 -10.57 -4.56
C SER A 251 -21.21 -10.70 -6.01
N VAL A 252 -22.12 -11.12 -6.88
CA VAL A 252 -21.90 -11.25 -8.33
C VAL A 252 -22.89 -10.32 -9.02
N ASP A 253 -22.38 -9.24 -9.57
CA ASP A 253 -23.17 -8.24 -10.27
C ASP A 253 -22.40 -7.68 -11.48
N VAL A 254 -22.72 -8.19 -12.66
CA VAL A 254 -22.08 -7.80 -13.91
C VAL A 254 -22.77 -6.55 -14.48
N PRO A 255 -22.06 -5.44 -14.71
CA PRO A 255 -22.64 -4.23 -15.31
C PRO A 255 -23.06 -4.46 -16.76
N ALA A 256 -23.83 -3.54 -17.32
CA ALA A 256 -24.17 -3.59 -18.73
C ALA A 256 -22.93 -3.33 -19.60
N LEU A 257 -22.52 -4.39 -20.33
CA LEU A 257 -21.34 -4.37 -21.17
C LEU A 257 -21.69 -4.06 -22.63
N VAL A 258 -20.73 -3.51 -23.37
CA VAL A 258 -20.80 -3.36 -24.83
C VAL A 258 -19.64 -4.09 -25.51
N ALA A 259 -19.71 -4.29 -26.83
CA ALA A 259 -18.67 -5.02 -27.58
C ALA A 259 -17.24 -4.46 -27.35
N ALA A 260 -17.10 -3.15 -27.18
CA ALA A 260 -15.81 -2.52 -26.92
C ALA A 260 -15.23 -2.91 -25.56
N ASP A 261 -16.07 -3.10 -24.53
CA ASP A 261 -15.65 -3.54 -23.20
C ASP A 261 -15.14 -4.98 -23.24
N ILE A 262 -15.86 -5.86 -23.97
CA ILE A 262 -15.44 -7.26 -24.12
C ILE A 262 -14.10 -7.35 -24.84
N LEU A 263 -13.90 -6.56 -25.89
CA LEU A 263 -12.64 -6.52 -26.61
C LEU A 263 -11.49 -6.03 -25.71
N ALA A 264 -11.74 -4.99 -24.88
CA ALA A 264 -10.75 -4.49 -23.92
C ALA A 264 -10.39 -5.55 -22.87
N LEU A 265 -11.38 -6.21 -22.27
CA LEU A 265 -11.15 -7.31 -21.31
C LEU A 265 -10.44 -8.49 -21.95
N HIS A 266 -10.81 -8.87 -23.19
CA HIS A 266 -10.15 -9.97 -23.88
C HIS A 266 -8.69 -9.68 -24.19
N ARG A 267 -8.36 -8.46 -24.65
CA ARG A 267 -6.98 -8.03 -24.88
C ARG A 267 -6.19 -8.05 -23.57
N ALA A 268 -6.74 -7.51 -22.49
CA ALA A 268 -6.09 -7.55 -21.19
C ALA A 268 -5.81 -8.99 -20.73
N ALA A 269 -6.75 -9.92 -20.96
CA ALA A 269 -6.59 -11.33 -20.60
C ALA A 269 -5.62 -12.09 -21.50
N ALA A 270 -5.50 -11.73 -22.79
CA ALA A 270 -4.71 -12.48 -23.76
C ALA A 270 -3.27 -11.95 -23.95
N ASP A 271 -3.09 -10.63 -23.79
CA ASP A 271 -1.84 -9.94 -24.17
C ASP A 271 -0.90 -9.69 -22.97
N MET A 272 -1.37 -9.92 -21.73
CA MET A 272 -0.61 -9.62 -20.51
C MET A 272 -0.36 -10.89 -19.69
N ASP A 273 0.83 -11.00 -19.11
CA ASP A 273 1.15 -12.01 -18.10
C ASP A 273 0.82 -11.46 -16.69
N TRP A 274 -0.32 -11.87 -16.15
CA TRP A 274 -0.82 -11.43 -14.85
C TRP A 274 -0.02 -11.97 -13.66
N ARG A 275 0.83 -12.97 -13.85
CA ARG A 275 1.78 -13.47 -12.83
C ARG A 275 2.83 -12.43 -12.48
N ALA A 276 3.15 -11.54 -13.45
CA ALA A 276 4.15 -10.50 -13.29
C ALA A 276 3.60 -9.20 -12.68
N ILE A 277 2.28 -9.06 -12.57
CA ILE A 277 1.63 -7.85 -12.06
C ILE A 277 1.82 -7.72 -10.55
N ASP A 278 2.13 -6.50 -10.08
CA ASP A 278 2.21 -6.20 -8.64
C ASP A 278 0.80 -6.23 -8.02
N PRO A 279 0.57 -6.98 -6.94
CA PRO A 279 -0.74 -7.07 -6.28
C PRO A 279 -1.32 -5.72 -5.84
N THR A 280 -0.51 -4.70 -5.64
CA THR A 280 -0.97 -3.35 -5.29
C THR A 280 -1.86 -2.70 -6.36
N ILE A 281 -1.88 -3.27 -7.59
CA ILE A 281 -2.78 -2.83 -8.67
C ILE A 281 -4.26 -2.90 -8.25
N PHE A 282 -4.65 -3.87 -7.43
CA PHE A 282 -6.04 -4.03 -6.99
C PHE A 282 -6.51 -2.77 -6.24
N GLY A 283 -5.66 -2.23 -5.36
CA GLY A 283 -5.93 -0.97 -4.68
C GLY A 283 -6.02 0.22 -5.63
N THR A 284 -5.08 0.33 -6.56
CA THR A 284 -5.07 1.40 -7.57
C THR A 284 -6.32 1.39 -8.43
N LEU A 285 -6.77 0.20 -8.85
CA LEU A 285 -7.99 0.06 -9.66
C LEU A 285 -9.25 0.40 -8.86
N PHE A 286 -9.31 0.00 -7.60
CA PHE A 286 -10.41 0.37 -6.72
C PHE A 286 -10.52 1.89 -6.58
N GLU A 287 -9.41 2.57 -6.25
CA GLU A 287 -9.37 4.02 -6.12
C GLU A 287 -9.77 4.75 -7.42
N ARG A 288 -9.23 4.31 -8.56
CA ARG A 288 -9.55 4.90 -9.86
C ARG A 288 -10.99 4.60 -10.31
N GLY A 289 -11.55 3.49 -9.86
CA GLY A 289 -12.96 3.12 -10.08
C GLY A 289 -13.94 4.02 -9.33
N LEU A 290 -13.56 4.54 -8.16
CA LEU A 290 -14.40 5.44 -7.38
C LEU A 290 -14.52 6.83 -7.98
N ASP A 291 -15.65 7.50 -7.70
CA ASP A 291 -15.83 8.93 -8.00
C ASP A 291 -14.74 9.73 -7.24
N PRO A 292 -14.07 10.71 -7.89
CA PRO A 292 -13.14 11.61 -7.21
C PRO A 292 -13.70 12.27 -5.95
N ALA A 293 -15.00 12.57 -5.91
CA ALA A 293 -15.68 13.11 -4.74
C ALA A 293 -15.84 12.10 -3.59
N ALA A 294 -15.86 10.80 -3.89
CA ALA A 294 -15.97 9.73 -2.88
C ALA A 294 -14.61 9.25 -2.36
N ARG A 295 -13.49 9.63 -3.00
CA ARG A 295 -12.14 9.19 -2.61
C ARG A 295 -11.66 9.83 -1.30
N ALA A 296 -11.86 11.15 -1.16
CA ALA A 296 -11.35 11.91 -0.03
C ALA A 296 -11.94 11.47 1.32
N PRO A 297 -13.26 11.23 1.46
CA PRO A 297 -13.84 10.74 2.71
C PRO A 297 -13.40 9.34 3.11
N LEU A 298 -13.09 8.49 2.11
CA LEU A 298 -12.70 7.10 2.34
C LEU A 298 -11.22 6.92 2.67
N GLY A 299 -10.41 8.00 2.61
CA GLY A 299 -8.96 7.90 2.80
C GLY A 299 -8.26 7.03 1.73
N ALA A 300 -8.93 6.79 0.61
CA ALA A 300 -8.47 5.94 -0.48
C ALA A 300 -7.35 6.65 -1.25
N HIS A 301 -6.11 6.54 -0.76
CA HIS A 301 -4.91 7.09 -1.38
C HIS A 301 -3.89 5.97 -1.57
N TYR A 302 -3.55 5.69 -2.82
CA TYR A 302 -2.49 4.75 -3.16
C TYR A 302 -1.17 5.19 -2.51
N THR A 303 -0.54 4.26 -1.80
CA THR A 303 0.79 4.46 -1.23
C THR A 303 1.79 3.68 -2.07
N ASP A 304 2.79 4.35 -2.64
CA ASP A 304 3.83 3.67 -3.42
C ASP A 304 4.66 2.73 -2.54
N THR A 305 5.18 1.66 -3.15
CA THR A 305 5.91 0.60 -2.44
C THR A 305 7.19 1.09 -1.77
N GLY A 306 7.87 2.09 -2.37
CA GLY A 306 9.09 2.68 -1.81
C GLY A 306 8.81 3.46 -0.53
N THR A 307 7.69 4.19 -0.49
CA THR A 307 7.25 4.90 0.71
C THR A 307 6.83 3.94 1.82
N ILE A 308 6.13 2.85 1.48
CA ILE A 308 5.77 1.81 2.46
C ILE A 308 7.03 1.16 3.05
N ASP A 309 8.04 0.87 2.24
CA ASP A 309 9.29 0.25 2.70
C ASP A 309 10.04 1.10 3.73
N LYS A 310 9.94 2.44 3.64
CA LYS A 310 10.50 3.36 4.65
C LYS A 310 9.93 3.12 6.06
N LEU A 311 8.74 2.53 6.19
CA LEU A 311 8.14 2.13 7.47
C LEU A 311 8.31 0.63 7.76
N ILE A 312 8.17 -0.24 6.76
CA ILE A 312 8.30 -1.69 6.94
C ILE A 312 9.71 -2.07 7.39
N ARG A 313 10.72 -1.49 6.76
CA ARG A 313 12.11 -1.82 7.07
C ARG A 313 12.49 -1.53 8.52
N PRO A 314 12.27 -0.33 9.08
CA PRO A 314 12.62 -0.03 10.46
C PRO A 314 11.76 -0.76 11.51
N LEU A 315 10.56 -1.21 11.16
CA LEU A 315 9.64 -1.86 12.11
C LEU A 315 9.72 -3.39 12.08
N ILE A 316 10.05 -3.98 10.94
CA ILE A 316 10.00 -5.43 10.74
C ILE A 316 11.37 -5.96 10.34
N SER A 317 11.93 -5.50 9.20
CA SER A 317 13.11 -6.13 8.60
C SER A 317 14.37 -5.92 9.43
N GLU A 318 14.64 -4.71 9.89
CA GLU A 318 15.85 -4.41 10.67
C GLU A 318 15.79 -5.03 12.07
N PRO A 319 14.70 -4.92 12.88
CA PRO A 319 14.63 -5.53 14.20
C PRO A 319 14.74 -7.05 14.17
N LEU A 320 13.96 -7.72 13.33
CA LEU A 320 13.99 -9.18 13.23
C LEU A 320 15.31 -9.67 12.62
N GLY A 321 15.91 -8.91 11.70
CA GLY A 321 17.24 -9.19 11.18
C GLY A 321 18.30 -9.10 12.27
N ALA A 322 18.25 -8.11 13.16
CA ALA A 322 19.17 -7.98 14.30
C ALA A 322 18.95 -9.10 15.33
N GLU A 323 17.67 -9.45 15.64
CA GLU A 323 17.34 -10.61 16.49
C GLU A 323 17.95 -11.89 15.90
N TRP A 324 17.83 -12.10 14.58
CA TRP A 324 18.42 -13.25 13.91
C TRP A 324 19.95 -13.28 13.99
N GLN A 325 20.63 -12.16 13.77
CA GLN A 325 22.09 -12.11 13.88
C GLN A 325 22.58 -12.51 15.30
N ALA A 326 21.87 -12.10 16.34
CA ALA A 326 22.16 -12.53 17.71
C ALA A 326 21.95 -14.04 17.91
N VAL A 327 20.87 -14.60 17.34
CA VAL A 327 20.61 -16.06 17.36
C VAL A 327 21.68 -16.80 16.57
N LYS A 328 22.06 -16.34 15.38
CA LYS A 328 23.14 -16.91 14.54
C LYS A 328 24.46 -16.96 15.30
N ALA A 329 24.82 -15.88 15.98
CA ALA A 329 26.02 -15.83 16.82
C ALA A 329 25.96 -16.82 17.99
N ALA A 330 24.79 -16.97 18.64
CA ALA A 330 24.60 -17.95 19.71
C ALA A 330 24.65 -19.40 19.19
N MET A 331 24.18 -19.69 17.99
CA MET A 331 24.28 -21.01 17.32
C MET A 331 25.75 -21.38 17.06
N ILE A 332 26.55 -20.43 16.58
CA ILE A 332 27.97 -20.62 16.33
C ILE A 332 28.71 -20.90 17.66
N ALA A 333 28.41 -20.11 18.69
CA ALA A 333 29.05 -20.26 20.00
C ALA A 333 28.68 -21.56 20.73
N ARG A 334 27.49 -22.12 20.46
CA ARG A 334 26.93 -23.31 21.13
C ARG A 334 26.33 -24.30 20.15
N PRO A 335 27.11 -25.03 19.34
CA PRO A 335 26.59 -25.90 18.27
C PRO A 335 25.59 -26.95 18.77
N LYS A 336 25.77 -27.50 19.98
CA LYS A 336 24.83 -28.48 20.56
C LYS A 336 23.43 -27.90 20.83
N LYS A 337 23.26 -26.58 20.93
CA LYS A 337 21.98 -25.89 21.12
C LYS A 337 21.49 -25.19 19.87
N ALA A 338 22.23 -25.27 18.76
CA ALA A 338 21.92 -24.53 17.53
C ALA A 338 20.52 -24.85 16.99
N ARG A 339 20.14 -26.14 16.95
CA ARG A 339 18.81 -26.55 16.49
C ARG A 339 17.68 -25.93 17.31
N ALA A 340 17.82 -25.95 18.64
CA ALA A 340 16.80 -25.38 19.51
C ALA A 340 16.69 -23.86 19.36
N ALA A 341 17.81 -23.14 19.18
CA ALA A 341 17.83 -21.71 18.97
C ALA A 341 17.17 -21.34 17.61
N TYR A 342 17.49 -22.09 16.57
CA TYR A 342 16.89 -21.93 15.24
C TYR A 342 15.35 -22.13 15.29
N GLN A 343 14.89 -23.25 15.88
CA GLN A 343 13.47 -23.52 16.00
C GLN A 343 12.73 -22.47 16.86
N ALA A 344 13.34 -22.00 17.94
CA ALA A 344 12.78 -20.93 18.77
C ALA A 344 12.59 -19.63 17.94
N PHE A 345 13.53 -19.30 17.07
CA PHE A 345 13.39 -18.13 16.21
C PHE A 345 12.32 -18.31 15.13
N LEU A 346 12.20 -19.48 14.52
CA LEU A 346 11.11 -19.79 13.61
C LEU A 346 9.74 -19.66 14.29
N LEU A 347 9.62 -20.16 15.53
CA LEU A 347 8.41 -20.00 16.33
C LEU A 347 8.13 -18.52 16.63
N ARG A 348 9.17 -17.71 16.89
CA ARG A 348 9.07 -16.26 17.05
C ARG A 348 8.50 -15.59 15.78
N LEU A 349 8.98 -15.98 14.60
CA LEU A 349 8.47 -15.48 13.31
C LEU A 349 7.01 -15.91 13.08
N ASN A 350 6.67 -17.16 13.38
CA ASN A 350 5.30 -17.67 13.26
C ASN A 350 4.29 -16.85 14.11
N HIS A 351 4.70 -16.40 15.31
CA HIS A 351 3.84 -15.64 16.22
C HIS A 351 3.96 -14.12 16.03
N PHE A 352 4.82 -13.64 15.16
CA PHE A 352 4.93 -12.19 14.91
C PHE A 352 3.67 -11.66 14.23
N ARG A 353 3.08 -10.62 14.79
CA ARG A 353 1.83 -10.04 14.28
C ARG A 353 2.03 -8.59 13.86
N VAL A 354 1.59 -8.29 12.66
CA VAL A 354 1.58 -6.94 12.08
C VAL A 354 0.12 -6.51 11.92
N LEU A 355 -0.24 -5.37 12.49
CA LEU A 355 -1.57 -4.78 12.36
C LEU A 355 -1.52 -3.53 11.48
N ASP A 356 -2.43 -3.45 10.51
CA ASP A 356 -2.78 -2.21 9.83
C ASP A 356 -4.23 -1.83 10.18
N PRO A 357 -4.44 -0.83 11.06
CA PRO A 357 -5.77 -0.46 11.54
C PRO A 357 -6.56 0.47 10.60
N ALA A 358 -6.12 0.63 9.36
CA ALA A 358 -6.80 1.32 8.26
C ALA A 358 -6.28 0.75 6.94
N CYS A 359 -6.41 -0.58 6.76
CA CYS A 359 -5.61 -1.31 5.80
C CYS A 359 -5.98 -1.06 4.33
N GLY A 360 -7.10 -0.41 4.05
CA GLY A 360 -7.53 -0.16 2.68
C GLY A 360 -7.54 -1.46 1.86
N SER A 361 -6.90 -1.43 0.71
CA SER A 361 -6.70 -2.58 -0.17
C SER A 361 -5.56 -3.53 0.23
N GLY A 362 -4.90 -3.32 1.38
CA GLY A 362 -3.92 -4.25 1.96
C GLY A 362 -2.47 -4.06 1.52
N ASN A 363 -2.09 -2.94 0.93
CA ASN A 363 -0.73 -2.72 0.42
C ASN A 363 0.35 -2.81 1.52
N PHE A 364 0.10 -2.22 2.69
CA PHE A 364 1.01 -2.33 3.84
C PHE A 364 1.11 -3.77 4.34
N LEU A 365 -0.01 -4.47 4.41
CA LEU A 365 -0.05 -5.87 4.83
C LEU A 365 0.72 -6.77 3.86
N TYR A 366 0.53 -6.59 2.54
CA TYR A 366 1.26 -7.34 1.52
C TYR A 366 2.77 -7.15 1.64
N LEU A 367 3.25 -5.91 1.77
CA LEU A 367 4.69 -5.64 1.90
C LEU A 367 5.25 -6.11 3.25
N ALA A 368 4.46 -6.08 4.32
CA ALA A 368 4.82 -6.67 5.60
C ALA A 368 4.98 -8.20 5.48
N LEU A 369 4.07 -8.88 4.79
CA LEU A 369 4.18 -10.32 4.51
C LEU A 369 5.45 -10.63 3.74
N LYS A 370 5.70 -9.89 2.67
CA LYS A 370 6.90 -10.04 1.86
C LYS A 370 8.16 -9.90 2.72
N ALA A 371 8.23 -8.89 3.58
CA ALA A 371 9.37 -8.68 4.48
C ALA A 371 9.56 -9.87 5.45
N LEU A 372 8.50 -10.40 6.04
CA LEU A 372 8.56 -11.56 6.93
C LEU A 372 9.05 -12.82 6.19
N ARG A 373 8.54 -13.07 4.98
CA ARG A 373 8.96 -14.18 4.12
C ARG A 373 10.43 -14.06 3.72
N ASP A 374 10.88 -12.87 3.34
CA ASP A 374 12.28 -12.60 2.96
C ASP A 374 13.25 -12.82 4.15
N ILE A 375 12.82 -12.45 5.37
CA ILE A 375 13.59 -12.72 6.59
C ILE A 375 13.69 -14.22 6.84
N GLU A 376 12.56 -14.93 6.82
CA GLU A 376 12.53 -16.38 7.08
C GLU A 376 13.35 -17.14 6.03
N LYS A 377 13.26 -16.76 4.74
CA LYS A 377 14.13 -17.33 3.69
C LYS A 377 15.62 -17.18 4.07
N ARG A 378 16.04 -15.99 4.50
CA ARG A 378 17.41 -15.74 4.93
C ARG A 378 17.79 -16.60 6.15
N VAL A 379 16.88 -16.73 7.11
CA VAL A 379 17.07 -17.58 8.31
C VAL A 379 17.30 -19.04 7.91
N HIS A 380 16.53 -19.55 6.96
CA HIS A 380 16.70 -20.92 6.44
C HIS A 380 18.06 -21.11 5.77
N VAL A 381 18.46 -20.19 4.90
CA VAL A 381 19.76 -20.23 4.20
C VAL A 381 20.91 -20.19 5.21
N ASP A 382 20.92 -19.22 6.11
CA ASP A 382 21.94 -19.11 7.15
C ASP A 382 22.01 -20.34 8.06
N ALA A 383 20.84 -20.92 8.41
CA ALA A 383 20.80 -22.14 9.25
C ALA A 383 21.39 -23.34 8.53
N ILE A 384 21.13 -23.50 7.24
CA ILE A 384 21.69 -24.57 6.41
C ILE A 384 23.22 -24.45 6.33
N GLU A 385 23.74 -23.24 6.14
CA GLU A 385 25.19 -22.97 6.17
C GLU A 385 25.83 -23.37 7.50
N LEU A 386 25.08 -23.26 8.61
CA LEU A 386 25.51 -23.69 9.95
C LEU A 386 25.23 -25.19 10.22
N GLY A 387 24.89 -25.97 9.19
CA GLY A 387 24.69 -27.42 9.28
C GLY A 387 23.35 -27.87 9.86
N GLN A 388 22.36 -26.96 9.94
CA GLN A 388 21.02 -27.34 10.34
C GLN A 388 20.27 -28.00 9.18
N PRO A 389 19.39 -28.97 9.42
CA PRO A 389 18.53 -29.52 8.36
C PRO A 389 17.58 -28.44 7.86
N ALA A 390 17.32 -28.46 6.54
CA ALA A 390 16.39 -27.55 5.92
C ALA A 390 14.95 -27.80 6.39
N GLU A 391 14.21 -26.72 6.62
CA GLU A 391 12.75 -26.76 6.79
C GLU A 391 12.10 -26.61 5.41
N LEU A 392 11.17 -27.49 5.10
CA LEU A 392 10.48 -27.54 3.80
C LEU A 392 9.29 -26.59 3.70
N SER A 393 8.82 -26.08 4.82
CA SER A 393 7.65 -25.21 4.91
C SER A 393 8.00 -23.89 5.62
N MET A 394 7.45 -22.81 5.08
CA MET A 394 7.54 -21.50 5.71
C MET A 394 6.62 -21.43 6.95
N GLN A 395 7.14 -20.86 8.02
CA GLN A 395 6.37 -20.64 9.26
C GLN A 395 5.63 -19.30 9.25
N THR A 396 6.15 -18.32 8.50
CA THR A 396 5.44 -17.06 8.25
C THR A 396 4.38 -17.25 7.17
N GLY A 397 3.40 -16.36 7.13
CA GLY A 397 2.31 -16.42 6.15
C GLY A 397 1.24 -15.38 6.42
N PRO A 398 0.13 -15.43 5.67
CA PRO A 398 -0.98 -14.49 5.85
C PRO A 398 -1.54 -14.41 7.27
N HIS A 399 -1.38 -15.46 8.08
CA HIS A 399 -1.79 -15.49 9.49
C HIS A 399 -1.01 -14.53 10.40
N ASN A 400 0.15 -14.03 9.94
CA ASN A 400 0.90 -12.99 10.65
C ASN A 400 0.26 -11.60 10.56
N LEU A 401 -0.70 -11.42 9.64
CA LEU A 401 -1.26 -10.13 9.30
C LEU A 401 -2.63 -9.94 9.92
N LEU A 402 -2.84 -8.74 10.44
CA LEU A 402 -4.08 -8.27 11.02
C LEU A 402 -4.45 -6.95 10.35
N GLY A 403 -5.70 -6.79 9.98
CA GLY A 403 -6.19 -5.58 9.32
C GLY A 403 -7.54 -5.14 9.88
N ILE A 404 -7.78 -3.85 9.92
CA ILE A 404 -9.11 -3.29 10.20
C ILE A 404 -9.44 -2.30 9.09
N GLU A 405 -10.60 -2.45 8.49
CA GLU A 405 -11.06 -1.57 7.41
C GLU A 405 -12.57 -1.30 7.56
N ILE A 406 -12.96 -0.04 7.42
CA ILE A 406 -14.37 0.36 7.55
C ILE A 406 -15.17 0.12 6.27
N ASN A 407 -14.48 0.04 5.13
CA ASN A 407 -15.09 -0.26 3.85
C ASN A 407 -15.05 -1.77 3.59
N GLU A 408 -16.21 -2.41 3.49
CA GLU A 408 -16.33 -3.87 3.31
C GLU A 408 -15.57 -4.35 2.07
N PHE A 409 -15.72 -3.64 0.95
CA PHE A 409 -15.08 -4.01 -0.30
C PHE A 409 -13.55 -3.84 -0.25
N ALA A 410 -13.04 -2.78 0.37
CA ALA A 410 -11.60 -2.60 0.57
C ALA A 410 -11.02 -3.71 1.47
N ALA A 411 -11.74 -4.13 2.51
CA ALA A 411 -11.34 -5.26 3.35
C ALA A 411 -11.27 -6.58 2.56
N GLU A 412 -12.20 -6.80 1.61
CA GLU A 412 -12.15 -7.95 0.70
C GLU A 412 -10.94 -7.89 -0.22
N LEU A 413 -10.66 -6.71 -0.79
CA LEU A 413 -9.47 -6.49 -1.61
C LEU A 413 -8.19 -6.75 -0.84
N ALA A 414 -8.09 -6.30 0.41
CA ALA A 414 -6.93 -6.54 1.25
C ALA A 414 -6.64 -8.05 1.40
N ARG A 415 -7.67 -8.86 1.58
CA ARG A 415 -7.54 -10.33 1.63
C ARG A 415 -6.99 -10.88 0.32
N VAL A 416 -7.52 -10.44 -0.81
CA VAL A 416 -7.08 -10.84 -2.16
C VAL A 416 -5.64 -10.43 -2.41
N THR A 417 -5.28 -9.18 -2.12
CA THR A 417 -3.93 -8.64 -2.29
C THR A 417 -2.89 -9.44 -1.50
N VAL A 418 -3.20 -9.75 -0.25
CA VAL A 418 -2.33 -10.56 0.62
C VAL A 418 -2.15 -11.97 0.06
N TRP A 419 -3.24 -12.63 -0.39
CA TRP A 419 -3.17 -13.97 -0.95
C TRP A 419 -2.39 -14.03 -2.26
N ILE A 420 -2.64 -13.12 -3.19
CA ILE A 420 -1.91 -13.04 -4.45
C ILE A 420 -0.42 -12.82 -4.17
N GLY A 421 -0.10 -11.89 -3.26
CA GLY A 421 1.27 -11.64 -2.85
C GLY A 421 1.97 -12.87 -2.27
N ASP A 422 1.27 -13.67 -1.46
CA ASP A 422 1.80 -14.92 -0.90
C ASP A 422 2.08 -15.97 -1.97
N ILE A 423 1.16 -16.18 -2.89
CA ILE A 423 1.30 -17.12 -4.02
C ILE A 423 2.49 -16.71 -4.89
N GLN A 424 2.56 -15.45 -5.29
CA GLN A 424 3.66 -14.95 -6.12
C GLN A 424 5.01 -15.06 -5.42
N TRP A 425 5.06 -14.74 -4.10
CA TRP A 425 6.30 -14.87 -3.35
C TRP A 425 6.76 -16.33 -3.28
N CYS A 426 5.87 -17.26 -2.93
CA CYS A 426 6.16 -18.68 -2.85
C CYS A 426 6.70 -19.21 -4.19
N ARG A 427 6.02 -18.86 -5.30
CA ARG A 427 6.42 -19.28 -6.63
C ARG A 427 7.80 -18.76 -7.04
N ARG A 428 8.04 -17.45 -6.87
CA ARG A 428 9.33 -16.83 -7.22
C ARG A 428 10.50 -17.36 -6.39
N ASN A 429 10.23 -17.92 -5.22
CA ASN A 429 11.23 -18.42 -4.29
C ASN A 429 11.27 -19.95 -4.19
N GLY A 430 10.56 -20.68 -5.06
CA GLY A 430 10.59 -22.15 -5.12
C GLY A 430 9.90 -22.86 -3.94
N TYR A 431 9.10 -22.16 -3.15
CA TYR A 431 8.35 -22.78 -2.06
C TYR A 431 7.00 -23.31 -2.53
N PRO A 432 6.54 -24.46 -2.00
CA PRO A 432 5.20 -24.94 -2.30
C PRO A 432 4.17 -23.93 -1.78
N HIS A 433 3.33 -23.44 -2.66
CA HIS A 433 2.13 -22.72 -2.28
C HIS A 433 0.97 -23.70 -2.07
N ALA A 434 0.05 -23.37 -1.18
CA ALA A 434 -1.14 -24.18 -1.02
C ALA A 434 -1.92 -24.16 -2.35
N VAL A 435 -2.20 -25.34 -2.91
CA VAL A 435 -2.98 -25.50 -4.16
C VAL A 435 -4.38 -24.87 -4.03
N ASN A 436 -4.79 -24.58 -2.79
CA ASN A 436 -6.06 -23.95 -2.46
C ASN A 436 -5.89 -22.89 -1.35
N PRO A 437 -5.06 -21.85 -1.56
CA PRO A 437 -4.75 -20.86 -0.55
C PRO A 437 -5.98 -20.01 -0.18
N ILE A 438 -6.91 -19.82 -1.11
CA ILE A 438 -8.05 -18.92 -1.00
C ILE A 438 -9.22 -19.53 -0.20
N LEU A 439 -9.06 -20.80 0.22
CA LEU A 439 -10.05 -21.52 1.04
C LEU A 439 -9.94 -21.26 2.54
N LYS A 440 -8.86 -20.60 3.01
CA LYS A 440 -8.73 -20.21 4.40
C LYS A 440 -9.17 -18.75 4.53
N PRO A 441 -10.26 -18.46 5.25
CA PRO A 441 -10.64 -17.08 5.51
C PRO A 441 -9.47 -16.37 6.21
N LEU A 442 -9.11 -15.17 5.73
CA LEU A 442 -8.21 -14.27 6.44
C LEU A 442 -9.03 -13.52 7.50
N ASP A 443 -9.45 -14.25 8.55
CA ASP A 443 -10.26 -13.71 9.64
C ASP A 443 -9.53 -12.58 10.40
N GLY A 444 -8.20 -12.48 10.22
CA GLY A 444 -7.40 -11.38 10.76
C GLY A 444 -7.63 -10.03 10.09
N ILE A 445 -8.32 -9.97 8.93
CA ILE A 445 -8.72 -8.72 8.29
C ILE A 445 -10.21 -8.51 8.53
N GLU A 446 -10.52 -7.57 9.43
CA GLU A 446 -11.87 -7.32 9.95
C GLU A 446 -12.51 -6.11 9.27
N HIS A 447 -13.79 -6.26 8.86
CA HIS A 447 -14.62 -5.13 8.43
C HIS A 447 -15.29 -4.51 9.64
N ARG A 448 -14.75 -3.41 10.13
CA ARG A 448 -15.28 -2.62 11.25
C ARG A 448 -14.59 -1.27 11.39
N ASP A 449 -15.13 -0.41 12.25
CA ASP A 449 -14.46 0.83 12.63
C ASP A 449 -13.25 0.53 13.55
N ALA A 450 -12.13 1.21 13.27
CA ALA A 450 -10.89 1.07 14.04
C ALA A 450 -10.85 1.96 15.29
N LEU A 451 -11.68 3.01 15.37
CA LEU A 451 -11.67 3.99 16.47
C LEU A 451 -12.81 3.78 17.45
N LEU A 452 -14.03 3.50 16.96
CA LEU A 452 -15.24 3.39 17.77
C LEU A 452 -15.89 2.01 17.64
N ALA A 453 -16.35 1.48 18.77
CA ALA A 453 -17.20 0.28 18.80
C ALA A 453 -18.62 0.69 19.18
N PHE A 454 -19.55 0.27 18.33
CA PHE A 454 -20.98 0.47 18.54
C PHE A 454 -21.55 -0.82 19.16
N PRO A 455 -22.22 -0.75 20.30
CA PRO A 455 -22.80 -1.94 20.89
C PRO A 455 -23.86 -2.56 19.96
N PRO A 456 -24.02 -3.90 19.98
CA PRO A 456 -24.97 -4.59 19.12
C PRO A 456 -26.40 -4.08 19.36
N PRO A 457 -27.28 -4.19 18.35
CA PRO A 457 -28.69 -3.81 18.52
C PRO A 457 -29.33 -4.58 19.69
N PRO A 458 -30.27 -3.97 20.47
CA PRO A 458 -30.94 -4.65 21.56
C PRO A 458 -31.64 -5.89 21.02
N GLN A 459 -31.55 -6.99 21.78
CA GLN A 459 -32.31 -8.18 21.49
C GLN A 459 -33.81 -7.90 21.71
N ALA A 460 -34.67 -8.60 20.97
CA ALA A 460 -36.10 -8.42 21.08
C ALA A 460 -36.57 -8.61 22.53
N GLY A 461 -37.08 -7.54 23.17
CA GLY A 461 -37.52 -7.54 24.58
C GLY A 461 -36.67 -6.66 25.51
N GLU A 462 -35.53 -6.15 25.09
CA GLU A 462 -34.76 -5.16 25.87
C GLU A 462 -35.29 -3.76 25.61
N GLY A 463 -35.56 -3.00 26.69
CA GLY A 463 -35.94 -1.60 26.57
C GLY A 463 -34.83 -0.71 26.00
N PRO A 464 -35.16 0.55 25.55
CA PRO A 464 -34.17 1.46 25.03
C PRO A 464 -33.14 1.83 26.12
N ARG A 465 -31.94 1.23 26.04
CA ARG A 465 -30.76 1.68 26.79
C ARG A 465 -29.99 2.67 25.91
N GLU A 466 -29.56 3.80 26.51
CA GLU A 466 -28.56 4.65 25.87
C GLU A 466 -27.31 3.78 25.60
N ARG A 467 -27.01 3.62 24.32
CA ARG A 467 -25.85 2.82 23.88
C ARG A 467 -24.60 3.66 24.08
N GLU A 468 -23.77 3.28 25.01
CA GLU A 468 -22.48 3.93 25.19
C GLU A 468 -21.54 3.48 24.07
N ILE A 469 -21.15 4.43 23.20
CA ILE A 469 -20.12 4.22 22.17
C ILE A 469 -18.79 4.24 22.91
N VAL A 470 -18.00 3.17 22.71
CA VAL A 470 -16.70 3.00 23.39
C VAL A 470 -15.57 2.99 22.35
N GLU A 471 -14.34 3.10 22.82
CA GLU A 471 -13.16 2.92 21.98
C GLU A 471 -13.11 1.48 21.45
N ALA A 472 -12.90 1.32 20.13
CA ALA A 472 -12.78 -0.01 19.52
C ALA A 472 -11.47 -0.70 19.97
N ASP A 473 -11.53 -1.97 20.29
CA ASP A 473 -10.33 -2.74 20.59
C ASP A 473 -9.52 -3.05 19.32
N TRP A 474 -8.19 -3.00 19.45
CA TRP A 474 -7.29 -3.51 18.42
C TRP A 474 -6.74 -4.88 18.82
N PRO A 475 -6.62 -5.83 17.88
CA PRO A 475 -6.04 -7.12 18.20
C PRO A 475 -4.58 -6.98 18.63
N ALA A 476 -4.12 -7.91 19.48
CA ALA A 476 -2.74 -7.92 19.95
C ALA A 476 -1.78 -8.09 18.79
N SER A 477 -0.80 -7.21 18.69
CA SER A 477 0.19 -7.18 17.61
C SER A 477 1.57 -6.81 18.14
N ASP A 478 2.63 -7.22 17.40
CA ASP A 478 4.00 -6.80 17.72
C ASP A 478 4.27 -5.39 17.24
N VAL A 479 3.79 -5.07 16.02
CA VAL A 479 3.95 -3.76 15.39
C VAL A 479 2.69 -3.32 14.66
N ILE A 480 2.53 -2.01 14.54
CA ILE A 480 1.48 -1.38 13.72
C ILE A 480 2.15 -0.65 12.56
N VAL A 481 1.57 -0.81 11.38
CA VAL A 481 1.95 -0.06 10.16
C VAL A 481 0.68 0.40 9.48
N GLY A 482 0.68 1.55 8.82
CA GLY A 482 -0.49 1.95 8.06
C GLY A 482 -0.50 3.40 7.59
N ASN A 483 -1.49 3.69 6.75
CA ASN A 483 -1.78 5.02 6.24
C ASN A 483 -3.22 5.41 6.60
N PRO A 484 -3.48 5.87 7.84
CA PRO A 484 -4.81 6.27 8.26
C PRO A 484 -5.37 7.46 7.46
N PRO A 485 -6.70 7.62 7.39
CA PRO A 485 -7.33 8.66 6.57
C PRO A 485 -6.97 10.09 7.02
N PHE A 486 -6.61 10.96 6.04
CA PHE A 486 -6.24 12.36 6.26
C PHE A 486 -7.44 13.28 6.17
N LEU A 487 -8.19 13.41 7.24
CA LEU A 487 -9.36 14.27 7.28
C LEU A 487 -9.15 15.40 8.29
N GLY A 488 -9.08 16.63 7.80
CA GLY A 488 -8.88 17.80 8.64
C GLY A 488 -10.11 18.11 9.51
N ASP A 489 -9.89 18.66 10.70
CA ASP A 489 -10.94 18.94 11.70
C ASP A 489 -12.15 19.67 11.13
N LYS A 490 -11.94 20.66 10.25
CA LYS A 490 -13.01 21.51 9.71
C LYS A 490 -14.00 20.76 8.82
N VAL A 491 -13.53 19.74 8.08
CA VAL A 491 -14.36 18.94 7.16
C VAL A 491 -14.88 17.67 7.78
N MET A 492 -14.28 17.23 8.89
CA MET A 492 -14.58 15.98 9.57
C MET A 492 -16.09 15.81 9.89
N ARG A 493 -16.77 16.89 10.32
CA ARG A 493 -18.21 16.84 10.62
C ARG A 493 -19.10 16.71 9.39
N GLY A 494 -18.65 17.25 8.27
CA GLY A 494 -19.38 17.15 7.00
C GLY A 494 -19.31 15.73 6.43
N GLU A 495 -18.14 15.12 6.54
CA GLU A 495 -17.84 13.82 5.94
C GLU A 495 -18.30 12.65 6.83
N LEU A 496 -17.99 12.69 8.14
CA LEU A 496 -18.29 11.59 9.05
C LEU A 496 -19.62 11.75 9.81
N GLY A 497 -20.27 12.91 9.71
CA GLY A 497 -21.47 13.23 10.44
C GLY A 497 -21.21 13.76 11.85
N HIS A 498 -22.20 14.55 12.34
CA HIS A 498 -22.06 15.28 13.62
C HIS A 498 -21.98 14.32 14.82
N ASP A 499 -22.81 13.27 14.83
CA ASP A 499 -22.91 12.36 15.97
C ASP A 499 -21.67 11.48 16.10
N TYR A 500 -21.10 11.01 14.98
CA TYR A 500 -19.84 10.28 14.98
C TYR A 500 -18.70 11.13 15.56
N VAL A 501 -18.51 12.35 15.06
CA VAL A 501 -17.45 13.24 15.53
C VAL A 501 -17.62 13.62 16.99
N LYS A 502 -18.85 13.78 17.46
CA LYS A 502 -19.16 14.04 18.88
C LYS A 502 -18.76 12.83 19.76
N ALA A 503 -19.12 11.64 19.34
CA ALA A 503 -18.76 10.40 20.03
C ALA A 503 -17.23 10.21 20.04
N LEU A 504 -16.57 10.37 18.90
CA LEU A 504 -15.12 10.27 18.76
C LEU A 504 -14.38 11.22 19.73
N ARG A 505 -14.77 12.49 19.76
CA ARG A 505 -14.17 13.48 20.66
C ARG A 505 -14.42 13.17 22.13
N LYS A 506 -15.60 12.65 22.48
CA LYS A 506 -15.93 12.23 23.85
C LYS A 506 -15.06 11.03 24.28
N THR A 507 -14.93 10.04 23.40
CA THR A 507 -14.14 8.82 23.68
C THR A 507 -12.65 9.11 23.88
N PHE A 508 -12.11 10.09 23.13
CA PHE A 508 -10.69 10.47 23.20
C PHE A 508 -10.46 11.79 23.98
N GLU A 509 -11.43 12.21 24.79
CA GLU A 509 -11.31 13.43 25.60
C GLU A 509 -10.07 13.39 26.52
N GLY A 510 -9.33 14.50 26.60
CA GLY A 510 -8.07 14.59 27.33
C GLY A 510 -6.87 13.92 26.66
N ARG A 511 -7.08 13.14 25.58
CA ARG A 511 -6.01 12.45 24.84
C ARG A 511 -5.71 13.09 23.49
N VAL A 512 -6.73 13.40 22.72
CA VAL A 512 -6.63 14.10 21.43
C VAL A 512 -7.28 15.47 21.57
N PRO A 513 -6.56 16.58 21.30
CA PRO A 513 -7.11 17.92 21.48
C PRO A 513 -8.20 18.23 20.46
N GLY A 514 -9.15 19.08 20.84
CA GLY A 514 -10.11 19.65 19.89
C GLY A 514 -9.40 20.41 18.78
N GLY A 515 -9.85 20.25 17.54
CA GLY A 515 -9.23 20.85 16.36
C GLY A 515 -8.09 20.04 15.74
N ALA A 516 -7.82 18.82 16.25
CA ALA A 516 -6.89 17.90 15.63
C ALA A 516 -7.54 17.13 14.46
N ASP A 517 -6.72 16.78 13.47
CA ASP A 517 -7.13 16.01 12.30
C ASP A 517 -7.39 14.54 12.66
N LEU A 518 -8.21 13.86 11.86
CA LEU A 518 -8.66 12.49 12.13
C LEU A 518 -7.50 11.50 12.31
N VAL A 519 -6.44 11.61 11.53
CA VAL A 519 -5.25 10.75 11.60
C VAL A 519 -4.63 10.68 13.01
N THR A 520 -4.73 11.74 13.80
CA THR A 520 -4.13 11.82 15.14
C THR A 520 -4.72 10.82 16.13
N TYR A 521 -5.94 10.35 15.91
CA TYR A 521 -6.59 9.34 16.76
C TYR A 521 -5.89 7.98 16.66
N TRP A 522 -5.40 7.61 15.47
CA TRP A 522 -4.58 6.39 15.28
C TRP A 522 -3.24 6.51 15.99
N PHE A 523 -2.58 7.66 15.88
CA PHE A 523 -1.33 7.91 16.59
C PHE A 523 -1.49 7.80 18.10
N GLU A 524 -2.51 8.43 18.68
CA GLU A 524 -2.79 8.37 20.12
C GLU A 524 -3.14 6.96 20.58
N LYS A 525 -3.92 6.23 19.79
CA LYS A 525 -4.32 4.86 20.12
C LYS A 525 -3.13 3.90 20.10
N ALA A 526 -2.25 4.02 19.08
CA ALA A 526 -1.00 3.27 19.02
C ALA A 526 -0.07 3.63 20.20
N ARG A 527 0.08 4.94 20.52
CA ARG A 527 0.84 5.39 21.68
C ARG A 527 0.34 4.76 22.99
N ALA A 528 -0.96 4.78 23.20
CA ALA A 528 -1.56 4.22 24.41
C ALA A 528 -1.30 2.70 24.54
N GLN A 529 -1.28 1.97 23.44
CA GLN A 529 -0.95 0.54 23.46
C GLN A 529 0.54 0.28 23.71
N ILE A 530 1.43 1.15 23.20
CA ILE A 530 2.87 1.07 23.49
C ILE A 530 3.12 1.35 24.98
N GLU A 531 2.52 2.40 25.54
CA GLU A 531 2.61 2.74 26.96
C GLU A 531 2.09 1.59 27.86
N ALA A 532 1.02 0.92 27.44
CA ALA A 532 0.47 -0.23 28.13
C ALA A 532 1.28 -1.53 27.96
N GLY A 533 2.37 -1.53 27.19
CA GLY A 533 3.22 -2.69 26.92
C GLY A 533 2.57 -3.76 26.02
N ARG A 534 1.48 -3.43 25.33
CA ARG A 534 0.75 -4.35 24.44
C ARG A 534 1.25 -4.29 22.99
N LEU A 535 2.01 -3.26 22.65
CA LEU A 535 2.54 -2.99 21.33
C LEU A 535 4.00 -2.55 21.48
N LYS A 536 4.91 -3.01 20.62
CA LYS A 536 6.32 -2.62 20.66
C LYS A 536 6.57 -1.30 19.93
N ALA A 537 6.01 -1.14 18.75
CA ALA A 537 6.22 0.04 17.92
C ALA A 537 5.11 0.23 16.89
N ALA A 538 4.97 1.47 16.41
CA ALA A 538 4.08 1.84 15.33
C ALA A 538 4.80 2.71 14.29
N GLY A 539 4.42 2.56 13.02
CA GLY A 539 4.84 3.40 11.91
C GLY A 539 3.63 3.84 11.10
N LEU A 540 3.32 5.12 11.16
CA LEU A 540 2.12 5.69 10.55
C LEU A 540 2.46 6.84 9.61
N VAL A 541 1.67 6.95 8.54
CA VAL A 541 1.71 8.07 7.61
C VAL A 541 0.73 9.15 8.08
N ALA A 542 1.10 10.40 7.95
CA ALA A 542 0.23 11.55 8.19
C ALA A 542 0.54 12.67 7.19
N THR A 543 -0.36 13.63 7.05
CA THR A 543 -0.01 14.88 6.35
C THR A 543 1.00 15.68 7.18
N ASN A 544 1.72 16.59 6.54
CA ASN A 544 2.66 17.49 7.21
C ASN A 544 2.04 18.34 8.33
N SER A 545 0.71 18.43 8.37
CA SER A 545 -0.02 19.10 9.47
C SER A 545 0.22 18.45 10.84
N ILE A 546 0.70 17.17 10.87
CA ILE A 546 1.03 16.45 12.11
C ILE A 546 2.09 17.19 12.95
N ARG A 547 2.96 17.98 12.31
CA ARG A 547 4.07 18.72 12.92
C ARG A 547 3.66 19.99 13.65
N GLY A 548 2.40 20.43 13.51
CA GLY A 548 1.98 21.74 14.00
C GLY A 548 0.60 21.77 14.64
N GLY A 549 0.29 22.90 15.27
CA GLY A 549 -1.04 23.17 15.82
C GLY A 549 -1.54 22.16 16.84
N ALA A 550 -2.81 21.80 16.73
CA ALA A 550 -3.45 20.81 17.60
C ALA A 550 -2.89 19.40 17.37
N ASN A 551 -2.51 19.04 16.13
CA ASN A 551 -2.00 17.73 15.77
C ASN A 551 -0.69 17.41 16.48
N ARG A 552 0.23 18.39 16.54
CA ARG A 552 1.53 18.23 17.19
C ARG A 552 1.42 17.79 18.66
N LYS A 553 0.37 18.19 19.38
CA LYS A 553 0.17 17.80 20.78
C LYS A 553 0.10 16.28 20.98
N VAL A 554 -0.31 15.54 19.94
CA VAL A 554 -0.29 14.08 19.98
C VAL A 554 1.15 13.55 19.83
N LEU A 555 1.97 14.17 18.97
CA LEU A 555 3.41 13.85 18.89
C LEU A 555 4.17 14.25 20.16
N ASP A 556 3.82 15.38 20.80
CA ASP A 556 4.39 15.77 22.11
C ASP A 556 4.16 14.65 23.14
N ARG A 557 2.94 14.09 23.23
CA ARG A 557 2.62 12.95 24.11
C ARG A 557 3.40 11.68 23.74
N ILE A 558 3.60 11.43 22.45
CA ILE A 558 4.42 10.29 21.99
C ILE A 558 5.86 10.44 22.49
N VAL A 559 6.44 11.61 22.38
CA VAL A 559 7.82 11.88 22.83
C VAL A 559 7.93 11.84 24.37
N GLU A 560 6.86 12.19 25.11
CA GLU A 560 6.80 12.13 26.57
C GLU A 560 6.76 10.69 27.12
N THR A 561 6.06 9.78 26.43
CA THR A 561 5.80 8.40 26.91
C THR A 561 6.64 7.33 26.22
N THR A 562 7.20 7.63 25.04
CA THR A 562 8.04 6.77 24.24
C THR A 562 9.04 7.61 23.44
N ARG A 563 9.50 7.15 22.29
CA ARG A 563 10.36 7.96 21.40
C ARG A 563 9.99 7.78 19.94
N ILE A 564 10.24 8.82 19.15
CA ILE A 564 10.27 8.71 17.70
C ILE A 564 11.68 8.25 17.32
N PHE A 565 11.81 7.10 16.68
CA PHE A 565 13.10 6.52 16.31
C PHE A 565 13.39 6.62 14.80
N GLU A 566 12.37 6.82 13.98
CA GLU A 566 12.48 6.98 12.54
C GLU A 566 11.44 8.00 12.07
N ALA A 567 11.86 9.00 11.32
CA ALA A 567 10.90 9.89 10.66
C ALA A 567 11.40 10.38 9.30
N TRP A 568 10.45 10.54 8.40
CA TRP A 568 10.61 11.30 7.16
C TRP A 568 9.70 12.51 7.28
N SER A 569 10.32 13.67 7.46
CA SER A 569 9.61 14.85 7.96
C SER A 569 8.73 15.51 6.90
N ASP A 570 9.10 15.42 5.62
CA ASP A 570 8.46 16.15 4.54
C ASP A 570 8.70 15.46 3.18
N GLU A 571 7.87 14.46 2.87
CA GLU A 571 7.94 13.68 1.65
C GLU A 571 6.89 14.10 0.64
N ASP A 572 7.27 14.08 -0.64
CA ASP A 572 6.33 14.30 -1.72
C ASP A 572 5.42 13.07 -1.87
N TRP A 573 4.12 13.27 -1.71
CA TRP A 573 3.13 12.26 -1.99
C TRP A 573 2.64 12.44 -3.42
N VAL A 574 3.14 11.57 -4.31
CA VAL A 574 2.74 11.60 -5.72
C VAL A 574 1.36 10.96 -5.84
N ASN A 575 0.33 11.79 -5.87
CA ASN A 575 -1.01 11.35 -6.24
C ASN A 575 -1.47 12.09 -7.50
N GLU A 576 -2.10 11.39 -8.44
CA GLU A 576 -2.56 11.99 -9.70
C GLU A 576 -3.40 13.25 -9.44
N GLY A 577 -2.81 14.43 -9.67
CA GLY A 577 -3.49 15.73 -9.67
C GLY A 577 -3.42 16.56 -8.39
N ALA A 578 -2.86 16.06 -7.28
CA ALA A 578 -2.62 16.88 -6.09
C ALA A 578 -1.25 16.54 -5.47
N ALA A 579 -0.37 17.51 -5.39
CA ALA A 579 0.85 17.41 -4.60
C ALA A 579 0.49 17.55 -3.11
N VAL A 580 0.37 16.43 -2.40
CA VAL A 580 0.21 16.39 -0.94
C VAL A 580 1.57 16.08 -0.34
N ARG A 581 1.94 16.81 0.70
CA ARG A 581 3.16 16.49 1.46
C ARG A 581 2.80 15.70 2.71
N VAL A 582 3.57 14.65 2.97
CA VAL A 582 3.33 13.75 4.10
C VAL A 582 4.56 13.66 5.01
N SER A 583 4.30 13.21 6.23
CA SER A 583 5.32 12.79 7.17
C SER A 583 5.10 11.31 7.50
N LEU A 584 6.19 10.54 7.53
CA LEU A 584 6.18 9.17 8.01
C LEU A 584 6.82 9.15 9.40
N VAL A 585 6.17 8.53 10.37
CA VAL A 585 6.61 8.59 11.77
C VAL A 585 6.63 7.19 12.38
N GLY A 586 7.83 6.68 12.67
CA GLY A 586 8.07 5.45 13.41
C GLY A 586 8.39 5.76 14.88
N PHE A 587 7.58 5.24 15.79
CA PHE A 587 7.72 5.48 17.22
C PHE A 587 7.47 4.23 18.05
N GLY A 588 8.04 4.16 19.24
CA GLY A 588 7.90 3.01 20.12
C GLY A 588 9.11 2.74 21.02
N ALA A 589 9.15 1.53 21.55
CA ALA A 589 10.14 1.10 22.54
C ALA A 589 11.37 0.38 21.94
N PHE A 590 11.60 0.47 20.63
CA PHE A 590 12.78 -0.14 20.01
C PHE A 590 14.06 0.57 20.43
N ASP A 591 15.02 -0.22 20.91
CA ASP A 591 16.39 0.28 21.16
C ASP A 591 17.22 0.21 19.87
N ARG A 592 17.25 1.31 19.15
CA ARG A 592 17.90 1.43 17.83
C ARG A 592 18.40 2.86 17.59
N PRO A 593 19.34 3.07 16.65
CA PRO A 593 19.71 4.40 16.20
C PRO A 593 18.52 5.19 15.71
N VAL A 594 18.48 6.48 16.06
CA VAL A 594 17.41 7.39 15.63
C VAL A 594 17.79 8.00 14.29
N LYS A 595 16.85 8.01 13.34
CA LYS A 595 17.06 8.55 11.98
C LYS A 595 15.97 9.54 11.59
N LEU A 596 16.39 10.70 11.11
CA LEU A 596 15.51 11.70 10.50
C LEU A 596 15.92 11.92 9.05
N ASP A 597 14.96 11.76 8.11
CA ASP A 597 15.18 11.92 6.67
C ASP A 597 16.40 11.09 6.19
N GLY A 598 16.52 9.86 6.71
CA GLY A 598 17.60 8.92 6.42
C GLY A 598 18.93 9.17 7.14
N ASN A 599 19.09 10.29 7.85
CA ASN A 599 20.31 10.65 8.54
C ASN A 599 20.24 10.29 10.03
N ALA A 600 21.35 9.77 10.59
CA ALA A 600 21.44 9.48 12.01
C ALA A 600 21.46 10.78 12.83
N VAL A 601 20.62 10.82 13.87
CA VAL A 601 20.46 11.98 14.77
C VAL A 601 20.40 11.50 16.23
N SER A 602 20.60 12.43 17.17
CA SER A 602 20.52 12.11 18.60
C SER A 602 19.09 11.86 19.09
N ALA A 603 18.15 12.66 18.61
CA ALA A 603 16.73 12.55 18.93
C ALA A 603 15.89 13.22 17.84
N ILE A 604 14.60 12.84 17.76
CA ILE A 604 13.59 13.50 16.92
C ILE A 604 12.55 14.12 17.86
N HIS A 605 12.31 15.41 17.69
CA HIS A 605 11.31 16.15 18.44
C HIS A 605 9.91 16.03 17.85
N ALA A 606 8.90 16.47 18.58
CA ALA A 606 7.50 16.39 18.17
C ALA A 606 7.14 17.22 16.90
N ASP A 607 7.99 18.14 16.47
CA ASP A 607 7.88 18.86 15.20
C ASP A 607 8.65 18.18 14.06
N LEU A 608 9.11 16.94 14.28
CA LEU A 608 9.91 16.15 13.37
C LEU A 608 11.18 16.87 12.92
N THR A 609 11.87 17.50 13.86
CA THR A 609 13.19 18.10 13.69
C THR A 609 14.22 17.40 14.57
N ALA A 610 15.50 17.48 14.19
CA ALA A 610 16.63 17.00 14.99
C ALA A 610 17.52 18.19 15.35
N GLY A 611 17.89 18.29 16.61
CA GLY A 611 18.80 19.33 17.07
C GLY A 611 18.50 19.77 18.51
N GLU A 612 19.37 20.55 19.13
CA GLU A 612 19.10 21.21 20.41
C GLU A 612 18.07 22.34 20.20
N GLY A 613 16.93 21.98 19.59
CA GLY A 613 15.86 22.92 19.28
C GLY A 613 15.18 23.42 20.56
N ILE A 614 15.09 24.73 20.69
CA ILE A 614 14.18 25.35 21.65
C ILE A 614 12.78 24.79 21.35
N ASN A 615 12.18 24.12 22.32
CA ASN A 615 10.81 23.64 22.16
C ASN A 615 9.85 24.83 22.08
N LEU A 616 9.54 25.24 20.87
CA LEU A 616 8.68 26.40 20.62
C LEU A 616 7.24 26.20 21.16
N SER A 617 6.81 24.94 21.43
CA SER A 617 5.51 24.70 22.05
C SER A 617 5.47 25.13 23.53
N GLN A 618 6.62 25.23 24.18
CA GLN A 618 6.79 25.74 25.54
C GLN A 618 7.11 27.25 25.59
N ALA A 619 7.28 27.88 24.42
CA ALA A 619 7.54 29.30 24.34
C ALA A 619 6.35 30.06 24.93
N LYS A 620 6.62 30.93 25.89
CA LYS A 620 5.64 31.84 26.43
C LYS A 620 5.58 33.10 25.57
N PRO A 621 4.41 33.70 25.40
CA PRO A 621 4.34 35.00 24.75
C PRO A 621 5.30 36.00 25.42
N LEU A 622 6.06 36.74 24.63
CA LEU A 622 6.91 37.81 25.15
C LEU A 622 6.04 38.88 25.81
N PRO A 623 6.27 39.23 27.07
CA PRO A 623 5.48 40.25 27.76
C PRO A 623 5.45 41.60 27.02
N GLU A 624 6.55 41.92 26.34
CA GLU A 624 6.70 43.15 25.55
C GLU A 624 5.77 43.21 24.34
N ASN A 625 5.34 42.05 23.84
CA ASN A 625 4.40 41.97 22.72
C ASN A 625 2.94 41.89 23.16
N ALA A 626 2.66 41.94 24.47
CA ALA A 626 1.30 41.95 24.97
C ALA A 626 0.59 43.22 24.48
N ASN A 627 -0.56 43.05 23.83
CA ASN A 627 -1.38 44.09 23.24
C ASN A 627 -0.73 44.95 22.13
N THR A 628 0.40 44.49 21.54
CA THR A 628 1.07 45.18 20.42
C THR A 628 0.65 44.63 19.06
N ALA A 629 0.25 43.33 18.98
CA ALA A 629 -0.23 42.71 17.76
C ALA A 629 -1.44 41.83 18.08
N TYR A 630 -2.51 42.01 17.36
CA TYR A 630 -3.74 41.23 17.51
C TYR A 630 -4.45 41.08 16.18
N LEU A 631 -5.30 40.04 16.10
CA LEU A 631 -6.12 39.83 14.93
C LEU A 631 -7.12 40.98 14.79
N GLY A 632 -7.18 41.60 13.61
CA GLY A 632 -8.17 42.64 13.32
C GLY A 632 -9.60 42.11 13.39
N ILE A 633 -10.57 43.02 13.39
CA ILE A 633 -11.98 42.67 13.45
C ILE A 633 -12.35 41.73 12.31
N GLN A 634 -12.90 40.55 12.68
CA GLN A 634 -13.45 39.59 11.76
C GLN A 634 -14.97 39.67 11.73
N LYS A 635 -15.54 40.07 10.59
CA LYS A 635 -16.99 40.05 10.42
C LYS A 635 -17.51 38.61 10.36
N THR A 636 -18.57 38.33 11.11
CA THR A 636 -19.25 37.02 11.11
C THR A 636 -20.53 36.99 10.30
N GLY A 637 -20.84 38.12 9.64
CA GLY A 637 -22.05 38.31 8.82
C GLY A 637 -21.89 39.44 7.80
N PRO A 638 -22.93 39.77 7.03
CA PRO A 638 -22.92 40.83 6.02
C PRO A 638 -23.09 42.21 6.66
N PHE A 639 -22.08 42.67 7.39
CA PHE A 639 -22.05 43.98 8.05
C PHE A 639 -21.39 45.06 7.20
N ASP A 640 -20.92 44.73 6.00
CA ASP A 640 -20.25 45.64 5.08
C ASP A 640 -21.24 46.29 4.10
N LEU A 641 -20.92 47.52 3.74
CA LEU A 641 -21.70 48.34 2.82
C LEU A 641 -20.79 49.17 1.92
N PRO A 642 -21.28 49.60 0.74
CA PRO A 642 -20.54 50.51 -0.13
C PRO A 642 -20.26 51.85 0.54
N GLY A 643 -19.08 52.47 0.24
CA GLY A 643 -18.68 53.73 0.83
C GLY A 643 -19.60 54.90 0.48
N GLU A 644 -20.26 54.88 -0.68
CA GLU A 644 -21.26 55.88 -1.06
C GLU A 644 -22.44 55.90 -0.08
N GLU A 645 -22.96 54.71 0.25
CA GLU A 645 -24.07 54.51 1.17
C GLU A 645 -23.66 54.92 2.61
N ALA A 646 -22.48 54.47 3.05
CA ALA A 646 -21.95 54.86 4.37
C ALA A 646 -21.83 56.38 4.52
N ARG A 647 -21.26 57.08 3.53
CA ARG A 647 -21.11 58.53 3.55
C ARG A 647 -22.47 59.27 3.57
N ALA A 648 -23.50 58.73 2.91
CA ALA A 648 -24.83 59.29 2.98
C ALA A 648 -25.38 59.24 4.43
N TRP A 649 -25.07 58.20 5.19
CA TRP A 649 -25.50 58.06 6.57
C TRP A 649 -24.76 58.99 7.53
N LEU A 650 -23.51 59.38 7.25
CA LEU A 650 -22.72 60.25 8.17
C LEU A 650 -23.36 61.60 8.46
N GLY A 651 -24.13 62.12 7.53
CA GLY A 651 -24.83 63.42 7.70
C GLY A 651 -26.22 63.33 8.33
N LEU A 652 -26.71 62.11 8.59
CA LEU A 652 -28.07 61.93 9.16
C LEU A 652 -28.05 62.03 10.68
N PRO A 653 -29.04 62.78 11.29
CA PRO A 653 -29.15 62.90 12.74
C PRO A 653 -29.65 61.58 13.37
N ASN A 654 -29.26 61.32 14.62
CA ASN A 654 -29.76 60.21 15.43
C ASN A 654 -30.50 60.73 16.65
N PRO A 655 -31.49 60.00 17.20
CA PRO A 655 -32.26 60.47 18.39
C PRO A 655 -31.42 60.75 19.62
N ASN A 656 -30.28 60.11 19.81
CA ASN A 656 -29.35 60.33 20.92
C ASN A 656 -28.30 61.41 20.66
N GLY A 657 -28.37 62.10 19.52
CA GLY A 657 -27.42 63.12 19.12
C GLY A 657 -26.01 62.67 18.77
N ARG A 658 -25.75 61.34 18.76
CA ARG A 658 -24.44 60.75 18.35
C ARG A 658 -24.36 60.60 16.82
N PRO A 659 -23.20 60.90 16.25
CA PRO A 659 -23.03 60.72 14.80
C PRO A 659 -22.96 59.26 14.38
N ASN A 660 -23.42 58.97 13.20
CA ASN A 660 -23.32 57.62 12.62
C ASN A 660 -21.87 57.15 12.40
N SER A 661 -20.88 58.07 12.40
CA SER A 661 -19.46 57.76 12.36
C SER A 661 -18.96 56.94 13.57
N ASP A 662 -19.70 56.93 14.68
CA ASP A 662 -19.37 56.14 15.84
C ASP A 662 -19.45 54.64 15.54
N VAL A 663 -20.35 54.23 14.65
CA VAL A 663 -20.63 52.82 14.30
C VAL A 663 -20.37 52.49 12.84
N ALA A 664 -20.41 53.43 11.91
CA ALA A 664 -20.08 53.23 10.51
C ALA A 664 -18.63 53.64 10.25
N LYS A 665 -17.75 52.68 9.94
CA LYS A 665 -16.30 52.89 9.82
C LYS A 665 -15.76 52.37 8.49
N PRO A 666 -14.73 53.04 7.89
CA PRO A 666 -14.04 52.48 6.73
C PRO A 666 -13.47 51.09 7.04
N TRP A 667 -13.60 50.17 6.10
CA TRP A 667 -13.12 48.80 6.26
C TRP A 667 -12.14 48.43 5.17
N TYR A 668 -10.96 47.99 5.58
CA TYR A 668 -9.87 47.58 4.72
C TYR A 668 -9.47 46.14 5.02
N ASN A 669 -9.19 45.39 3.99
CA ASN A 669 -8.53 44.06 4.12
C ASN A 669 -7.27 43.98 3.24
N GLY A 670 -6.59 42.85 3.23
CA GLY A 670 -5.35 42.66 2.47
C GLY A 670 -5.50 42.97 0.98
N LEU A 671 -6.67 42.72 0.38
CA LEU A 671 -6.93 43.02 -1.05
C LEU A 671 -6.99 44.53 -1.30
N ASP A 672 -7.48 45.31 -0.33
CA ASP A 672 -7.57 46.76 -0.47
C ASP A 672 -6.20 47.45 -0.36
N ILE A 673 -5.21 46.76 0.27
CA ILE A 673 -3.82 47.24 0.37
C ILE A 673 -3.01 46.80 -0.87
N THR A 674 -3.21 45.57 -1.36
CA THR A 674 -2.42 44.99 -2.43
C THR A 674 -2.99 45.26 -3.82
N ARG A 675 -4.23 45.69 -3.94
CA ARG A 675 -4.96 46.03 -5.16
C ARG A 675 -5.62 47.39 -5.05
N ARG A 676 -6.47 47.74 -6.03
CA ARG A 676 -7.28 48.97 -5.97
C ARG A 676 -8.27 48.86 -4.79
N PRO A 677 -8.32 49.86 -3.86
CA PRO A 677 -9.27 49.86 -2.77
C PRO A 677 -10.72 49.80 -3.26
N ARG A 678 -11.55 49.00 -2.58
CA ARG A 678 -12.94 48.75 -2.98
C ARG A 678 -13.91 49.76 -2.41
N ASP A 679 -13.44 50.70 -1.57
CA ASP A 679 -14.25 51.69 -0.88
C ASP A 679 -15.40 51.06 -0.07
N MET A 680 -15.05 50.06 0.77
CA MET A 680 -16.01 49.41 1.63
C MET A 680 -15.98 49.97 3.03
N TRP A 681 -17.13 49.97 3.67
CA TRP A 681 -17.34 50.37 5.06
C TRP A 681 -17.98 49.21 5.84
N ILE A 682 -17.92 49.24 7.16
CA ILE A 682 -18.52 48.24 8.05
C ILE A 682 -19.33 48.93 9.13
N VAL A 683 -20.45 48.35 9.51
CA VAL A 683 -21.20 48.71 10.71
C VAL A 683 -20.64 47.88 11.87
N ASP A 684 -20.12 48.57 12.87
CA ASP A 684 -19.47 47.99 14.04
C ASP A 684 -20.06 48.63 15.32
N PHE A 685 -20.99 47.93 15.96
CA PHE A 685 -21.55 48.32 17.25
C PHE A 685 -20.65 47.92 18.44
N GLY A 686 -19.52 47.24 18.19
CA GLY A 686 -18.70 46.62 19.22
C GLY A 686 -19.35 45.35 19.78
N THR A 687 -18.73 44.82 20.85
CA THR A 687 -19.19 43.57 21.49
C THR A 687 -20.12 43.81 22.68
N ASP A 688 -20.13 45.01 23.23
CA ASP A 688 -20.74 45.33 24.52
C ASP A 688 -21.91 46.31 24.43
N MET A 689 -22.25 46.84 23.24
CA MET A 689 -23.34 47.78 23.06
C MET A 689 -24.69 47.07 23.16
N PRO A 690 -25.57 47.46 24.11
CA PRO A 690 -26.91 46.89 24.20
C PRO A 690 -27.73 47.18 22.91
N ALA A 691 -28.62 46.26 22.54
CA ALA A 691 -29.45 46.42 21.33
C ALA A 691 -30.32 47.70 21.37
N GLY A 692 -30.76 48.12 22.55
CA GLY A 692 -31.46 49.41 22.75
C GLY A 692 -30.64 50.63 22.35
N ASP A 693 -29.36 50.66 22.76
CA ASP A 693 -28.46 51.74 22.41
C ASP A 693 -28.04 51.69 20.93
N ALA A 694 -27.81 50.50 20.41
CA ALA A 694 -27.52 50.30 18.99
C ALA A 694 -28.68 50.78 18.10
N SER A 695 -29.92 50.61 18.51
CA SER A 695 -31.13 51.04 17.78
C SER A 695 -31.26 52.55 17.64
N LEU A 696 -30.55 53.31 18.48
CA LEU A 696 -30.49 54.79 18.41
C LEU A 696 -29.60 55.29 17.27
N SER A 697 -28.80 54.44 16.64
CA SER A 697 -28.13 54.69 15.36
C SER A 697 -29.04 54.16 14.24
N GLU A 698 -30.10 54.92 13.93
CA GLU A 698 -31.28 54.43 13.19
C GLU A 698 -30.93 53.76 11.84
N GLN A 699 -30.17 54.40 10.96
CA GLN A 699 -29.86 53.88 9.63
C GLN A 699 -28.88 52.68 9.67
N PRO A 700 -27.75 52.73 10.35
CA PRO A 700 -26.87 51.57 10.52
C PRO A 700 -27.56 50.39 11.17
N TYR A 701 -28.41 50.61 12.18
CA TYR A 701 -29.14 49.53 12.85
C TYR A 701 -30.19 48.88 11.94
N ALA A 702 -31.00 49.69 11.22
CA ALA A 702 -32.01 49.20 10.30
C ALA A 702 -31.40 48.37 9.17
N ALA A 703 -30.31 48.84 8.57
CA ALA A 703 -29.60 48.13 7.51
C ALA A 703 -29.01 46.80 8.02
N THR A 704 -28.36 46.83 9.18
CA THR A 704 -27.80 45.62 9.80
C THR A 704 -28.90 44.60 10.14
N LYS A 705 -30.00 45.07 10.72
CA LYS A 705 -31.15 44.20 11.04
C LYS A 705 -31.75 43.58 9.80
N GLN A 706 -31.89 44.30 8.71
CA GLN A 706 -32.41 43.79 7.45
C GLN A 706 -31.48 42.74 6.80
N GLN A 707 -30.16 42.96 6.86
CA GLN A 707 -29.18 42.09 6.20
C GLN A 707 -28.83 40.84 7.02
N VAL A 708 -28.81 40.94 8.37
CA VAL A 708 -28.35 39.87 9.26
C VAL A 708 -29.50 39.02 9.80
N GLN A 709 -30.71 39.62 9.96
CA GLN A 709 -31.87 38.85 10.41
C GLN A 709 -32.44 38.02 9.28
N PRO A 710 -32.41 36.64 9.37
CA PRO A 710 -32.94 35.81 8.32
C PRO A 710 -34.44 36.03 8.13
N PRO A 711 -34.97 35.97 6.88
CA PRO A 711 -36.39 36.06 6.63
C PRO A 711 -37.14 34.92 7.32
N PRO A 712 -38.39 35.12 7.75
CA PRO A 712 -39.19 34.07 8.39
C PRO A 712 -39.26 32.84 7.47
N GLY A 713 -38.69 31.68 7.88
CA GLY A 713 -38.71 30.44 7.10
C GLY A 713 -37.33 30.00 6.54
N GLY A 714 -36.27 30.80 6.67
CA GLY A 714 -34.92 30.38 6.24
C GLY A 714 -34.23 29.46 7.27
N LYS A 715 -33.46 28.46 6.77
CA LYS A 715 -32.65 27.59 7.64
C LYS A 715 -31.62 28.41 8.42
N ARG A 716 -31.73 28.45 9.75
CA ARG A 716 -30.82 29.12 10.67
C ARG A 716 -29.38 28.61 10.48
N GLN A 717 -28.46 29.49 10.13
CA GLN A 717 -27.05 29.25 10.49
C GLN A 717 -26.92 29.51 11.99
N ALA A 718 -26.69 28.43 12.76
CA ALA A 718 -26.75 28.42 14.23
C ALA A 718 -25.71 29.29 14.96
N ARG A 719 -24.89 30.06 14.27
CA ARG A 719 -23.87 30.97 14.85
C ARG A 719 -24.29 32.42 15.01
N THR A 720 -25.38 32.86 14.38
CA THR A 720 -25.80 34.25 14.40
C THR A 720 -27.01 34.55 15.30
N SER A 721 -27.61 33.52 15.93
CA SER A 721 -28.85 33.66 16.69
C SER A 721 -28.70 33.93 18.19
N GLY A 722 -27.48 34.21 18.70
CA GLY A 722 -27.22 34.32 20.14
C GLY A 722 -26.57 35.64 20.61
N ALA A 723 -26.32 36.60 19.73
CA ALA A 723 -25.63 37.83 20.07
C ALA A 723 -26.34 39.04 19.47
N TRP A 724 -27.44 39.46 20.10
CA TRP A 724 -28.05 40.80 20.03
C TRP A 724 -28.42 41.21 21.43
#